data_3bf4a495531fbc428534f6baafa9e955
#
_entry.id   3bf4a495531fbc428534f6baafa9e955
#
_cell.length_a   1.000
_cell.length_b   1.000
_cell.length_c   1.000
_cell.angle_alpha   90.00
_cell.angle_beta   90.00
_cell.angle_gamma   90.00
#
_symmetry.space_group_name_H-M   'P 1'
#
loop_
_entity.id
_entity.type
_entity.pdbx_description
1 polymer ?
#
loop_
_entity_poly.entity_id
_entity_poly.type
_entity_poly.pdbx_seq_one_letter_code
_entity_poly.pdbx_strand_id
1 'polypeptide(L)'
;QKEIFGDTQALICELHAALDNGAEIIIPSDDTWRCGESPVLFSNIYDGETWDASKPLSAALPARLLPDMDTGLLRPRMSPPVRAMLTLRPAAVLHTPAGETVLDMGQEITGFVTFRAAAERGHTYTLRYGEILQDGCFYTDNLRTARQTFTYICDGQEAWARPHFTFFGFRYIQLEGFGEEIDLHDFVGCVLYSDMEQTAFIRTASDKVNRLCENALWGQRGNFVDVPTDCPQRDERMGWTGDAQVFCATACYQMSSAAFYAKFMRDMAFEQRERGGGVPHVVPSFGMQGSPACAWADAGSIIPWTVYQFFGDTALLREQYDNMKLWVEWIHRVDHETGDHRLWQAGFHFADWLALDAAFPASCTGGTDPDFIASAFYLYSTRLTRKAAAILGYAPDAARYAALEQEILAAIRQTYRAPKGGLTVNTQTAHILSLFLGLMPESDTPILKAALDRLFENARNELRTGFVGTAYLCSVLTQAGFNHLAYTLFLNESYPGWLYEVNMGATTVWERWNSVMPDGHMSSTGMNSLNHYAYGAVMEWVCRDAAGLAPMEDAPGFRKALMHPHPDTRLGEIDFSYESAMGRYRTHWKTVDETTFDWELEVPFGAQAEAVLPLGTVTGSDADWQEQADGCLHAVLESGSYAFHCVCAAPYSGRLLLDVPFEQLLKHDDLREEILTIAPELTELKAVKDIQKMSLRQLRSFPFSPLAPWKLKRLEQALNARAFG
;
A
#
# COMPACT_ATOMS: atom_id res chain seq x y z
N GLN A 1 9.34 -25.73 -8.86
CA GLN A 1 7.90 -26.05 -8.96
C GLN A 1 7.66 -26.76 -10.29
N LYS A 2 7.50 -28.07 -10.26
CA LYS A 2 7.16 -28.88 -11.43
C LYS A 2 5.86 -29.62 -11.15
N GLU A 3 5.02 -29.73 -12.18
CA GLU A 3 3.82 -30.60 -12.16
C GLU A 3 2.77 -30.25 -11.08
N ILE A 4 2.65 -28.93 -10.70
CA ILE A 4 1.64 -28.50 -9.72
C ILE A 4 0.24 -28.54 -10.34
N PHE A 5 0.12 -28.07 -11.60
CA PHE A 5 -1.16 -27.97 -12.30
C PHE A 5 -1.39 -29.07 -13.33
N GLY A 6 -0.42 -29.95 -13.51
CA GLY A 6 -0.46 -31.07 -14.46
C GLY A 6 0.90 -31.38 -15.06
N ASP A 7 0.96 -32.48 -15.81
CA ASP A 7 2.15 -32.99 -16.50
C ASP A 7 2.03 -32.93 -18.03
N THR A 8 0.88 -32.46 -18.52
CA THR A 8 0.54 -32.41 -19.93
C THR A 8 0.11 -31.01 -20.33
N GLN A 9 0.70 -30.49 -21.42
CA GLN A 9 0.26 -29.24 -22.03
C GLN A 9 -0.90 -29.47 -22.98
N ALA A 10 -1.97 -28.71 -22.84
CA ALA A 10 -3.16 -28.76 -23.65
C ALA A 10 -3.61 -27.36 -24.08
N LEU A 11 -4.28 -27.27 -25.22
CA LEU A 11 -4.87 -26.06 -25.75
C LEU A 11 -6.32 -26.34 -26.13
N ILE A 12 -7.22 -25.41 -25.81
CA ILE A 12 -8.57 -25.32 -26.40
C ILE A 12 -8.73 -23.89 -26.93
N CYS A 13 -9.15 -23.76 -28.18
CA CYS A 13 -9.47 -22.47 -28.79
C CYS A 13 -10.52 -22.59 -29.87
N GLU A 14 -11.22 -21.48 -30.14
CA GLU A 14 -12.10 -21.29 -31.29
C GLU A 14 -11.71 -19.97 -31.97
N LEU A 15 -11.54 -19.99 -33.29
CA LEU A 15 -11.41 -18.81 -34.12
C LEU A 15 -12.76 -18.47 -34.74
N HIS A 16 -13.30 -17.32 -34.36
CA HIS A 16 -14.52 -16.76 -34.95
C HIS A 16 -14.14 -15.71 -36.00
N ALA A 17 -14.50 -15.94 -37.24
CA ALA A 17 -14.25 -15.00 -38.32
C ALA A 17 -15.58 -14.50 -38.91
N ALA A 18 -15.86 -13.20 -38.73
CA ALA A 18 -16.99 -12.54 -39.37
C ALA A 18 -16.58 -12.13 -40.80
N LEU A 19 -17.35 -12.57 -41.78
CA LEU A 19 -17.11 -12.23 -43.21
C LEU A 19 -17.93 -11.01 -43.63
N ASP A 20 -17.47 -10.31 -44.69
CA ASP A 20 -18.13 -9.13 -45.22
C ASP A 20 -19.60 -9.37 -45.67
N ASN A 21 -19.96 -10.61 -45.98
CA ASN A 21 -21.33 -11.01 -46.32
C ASN A 21 -22.23 -11.31 -45.10
N GLY A 22 -21.72 -11.06 -43.88
CA GLY A 22 -22.44 -11.31 -42.62
C GLY A 22 -22.44 -12.78 -42.16
N ALA A 23 -21.75 -13.69 -42.87
CA ALA A 23 -21.57 -15.04 -42.39
C ALA A 23 -20.47 -15.14 -41.33
N GLU A 24 -20.65 -16.03 -40.37
CA GLU A 24 -19.62 -16.35 -39.37
C GLU A 24 -19.03 -17.73 -39.66
N ILE A 25 -17.72 -17.85 -39.62
CA ILE A 25 -17.00 -19.11 -39.68
C ILE A 25 -16.39 -19.35 -38.32
N ILE A 26 -16.66 -20.51 -37.71
CA ILE A 26 -16.07 -20.95 -36.45
C ILE A 26 -15.11 -22.11 -36.73
N ILE A 27 -13.86 -21.95 -36.36
CA ILE A 27 -12.83 -22.99 -36.50
C ILE A 27 -12.40 -23.38 -35.09
N PRO A 28 -12.90 -24.51 -34.54
CA PRO A 28 -12.46 -25.02 -33.24
C PRO A 28 -11.13 -25.75 -33.34
N SER A 29 -10.41 -25.83 -32.22
CA SER A 29 -9.30 -26.76 -32.11
C SER A 29 -9.83 -28.20 -32.04
N ASP A 30 -9.28 -29.08 -32.88
CA ASP A 30 -9.68 -30.49 -33.00
C ASP A 30 -8.50 -31.39 -33.37
N ASP A 31 -8.74 -32.66 -33.68
CA ASP A 31 -7.74 -33.66 -34.07
C ASP A 31 -7.18 -33.47 -35.49
N THR A 32 -7.72 -32.54 -36.26
CA THR A 32 -7.16 -32.15 -37.57
C THR A 32 -5.96 -31.21 -37.42
N TRP A 33 -5.80 -30.61 -36.26
CA TRP A 33 -4.70 -29.71 -35.96
C TRP A 33 -3.37 -30.46 -35.88
N ARG A 34 -2.30 -29.72 -36.03
CA ARG A 34 -0.94 -30.25 -35.91
C ARG A 34 -0.15 -29.46 -34.89
N CYS A 35 0.66 -30.15 -34.14
CA CYS A 35 1.57 -29.56 -33.15
C CYS A 35 3.04 -29.93 -33.47
N GLY A 36 3.95 -29.19 -32.89
CA GLY A 36 5.38 -29.42 -33.07
C GLY A 36 6.23 -28.56 -32.15
N GLU A 37 7.52 -28.72 -32.27
CA GLU A 37 8.50 -27.92 -31.53
C GLU A 37 8.47 -26.46 -32.00
N SER A 38 8.62 -25.53 -31.05
CA SER A 38 8.72 -24.10 -31.30
C SER A 38 10.16 -23.61 -31.15
N PRO A 39 10.47 -22.37 -31.60
CA PRO A 39 11.74 -21.72 -31.30
C PRO A 39 12.02 -21.51 -29.80
N VAL A 40 11.02 -21.60 -28.93
CA VAL A 40 11.21 -21.50 -27.48
C VAL A 40 11.82 -22.80 -26.96
N LEU A 41 13.09 -22.76 -26.60
CA LEU A 41 13.81 -23.93 -26.07
C LEU A 41 13.56 -24.13 -24.57
N PHE A 42 13.36 -23.03 -23.85
CA PHE A 42 13.11 -22.99 -22.44
C PHE A 42 12.27 -21.76 -22.07
N SER A 43 11.31 -21.92 -21.18
CA SER A 43 10.61 -20.81 -20.56
C SER A 43 10.22 -21.15 -19.13
N ASN A 44 10.47 -20.22 -18.21
CA ASN A 44 10.13 -20.32 -16.81
C ASN A 44 9.89 -18.91 -16.26
N ILE A 45 8.88 -18.76 -15.40
CA ILE A 45 8.50 -17.44 -14.86
C ILE A 45 9.63 -16.78 -14.04
N TYR A 46 10.49 -17.56 -13.38
CA TYR A 46 11.58 -17.05 -12.55
C TYR A 46 12.92 -16.99 -13.29
N ASP A 47 13.21 -18.05 -14.09
CA ASP A 47 14.51 -18.20 -14.72
C ASP A 47 14.61 -17.46 -16.06
N GLY A 48 13.48 -17.26 -16.72
CA GLY A 48 13.44 -16.55 -17.99
C GLY A 48 13.14 -17.43 -19.20
N GLU A 49 13.66 -17.03 -20.38
CA GLU A 49 13.34 -17.68 -21.64
C GLU A 49 14.57 -17.79 -22.55
N THR A 50 14.68 -18.89 -23.27
CA THR A 50 15.64 -19.07 -24.36
C THR A 50 14.90 -19.26 -25.66
N TRP A 51 15.14 -18.36 -26.63
CA TRP A 51 14.58 -18.38 -27.98
C TRP A 51 15.68 -18.65 -29.00
N ASP A 52 15.48 -19.67 -29.85
CA ASP A 52 16.38 -19.97 -30.97
C ASP A 52 15.67 -19.68 -32.31
N ALA A 53 15.91 -18.49 -32.86
CA ALA A 53 15.29 -18.06 -34.11
C ALA A 53 15.73 -18.93 -35.32
N SER A 54 16.84 -19.63 -35.20
CA SER A 54 17.33 -20.54 -36.27
C SER A 54 16.50 -21.82 -36.41
N LYS A 55 15.66 -22.14 -35.41
CA LYS A 55 14.76 -23.30 -35.44
C LYS A 55 13.42 -22.95 -36.09
N PRO A 56 13.03 -23.64 -37.15
CA PRO A 56 11.73 -23.42 -37.74
C PRO A 56 10.61 -24.00 -36.85
N LEU A 57 9.42 -23.39 -36.92
CA LEU A 57 8.21 -24.02 -36.43
C LEU A 57 7.97 -25.31 -37.23
N SER A 58 7.98 -26.45 -36.54
CA SER A 58 7.73 -27.74 -37.18
C SER A 58 6.36 -28.30 -36.73
N ALA A 59 5.36 -28.28 -37.61
CA ALA A 59 4.06 -28.89 -37.39
C ALA A 59 4.07 -30.37 -37.77
N ALA A 60 4.91 -31.18 -37.12
CA ALA A 60 5.20 -32.53 -37.56
C ALA A 60 4.20 -33.61 -37.06
N LEU A 61 3.58 -33.36 -35.89
CA LEU A 61 2.74 -34.36 -35.21
C LEU A 61 1.26 -33.97 -35.30
N PRO A 62 0.33 -34.94 -35.43
CA PRO A 62 -1.12 -34.68 -35.28
C PRO A 62 -1.43 -34.28 -33.82
N ALA A 63 -2.32 -33.36 -33.63
CA ALA A 63 -2.85 -33.03 -32.31
C ALA A 63 -3.66 -34.27 -31.79
N ARG A 64 -3.70 -34.39 -30.47
CA ARG A 64 -4.43 -35.49 -29.82
C ARG A 64 -5.49 -34.86 -28.90
N LEU A 65 -6.72 -35.36 -29.07
CA LEU A 65 -7.81 -34.98 -28.17
C LEU A 65 -7.57 -35.55 -26.77
N LEU A 66 -7.90 -34.78 -25.77
CA LEU A 66 -7.93 -35.16 -24.36
C LEU A 66 -9.40 -35.33 -23.96
N PRO A 67 -9.97 -36.54 -24.07
CA PRO A 67 -11.42 -36.78 -23.94
C PRO A 67 -11.94 -36.59 -22.51
N ASP A 68 -11.04 -36.69 -21.51
CA ASP A 68 -11.40 -36.68 -20.10
C ASP A 68 -11.34 -35.25 -19.49
N MET A 69 -11.12 -34.23 -20.33
CA MET A 69 -11.10 -32.82 -19.86
C MET A 69 -12.54 -32.33 -19.64
N ASP A 70 -12.84 -31.96 -18.40
CA ASP A 70 -14.12 -31.32 -18.05
C ASP A 70 -14.16 -29.85 -18.52
N THR A 71 -14.73 -29.62 -19.69
CA THR A 71 -14.94 -28.26 -20.23
C THR A 71 -15.95 -27.44 -19.42
N GLY A 72 -16.75 -28.09 -18.55
CA GLY A 72 -17.62 -27.39 -17.60
C GLY A 72 -16.87 -26.56 -16.55
N LEU A 73 -15.58 -26.77 -16.39
CA LEU A 73 -14.70 -25.95 -15.53
C LEU A 73 -14.33 -24.60 -16.16
N LEU A 74 -14.46 -24.45 -17.48
CA LEU A 74 -14.14 -23.20 -18.15
C LEU A 74 -15.04 -22.07 -17.67
N ARG A 75 -14.41 -20.91 -17.39
CA ARG A 75 -15.12 -19.69 -16.98
C ARG A 75 -14.65 -18.53 -17.85
N PRO A 76 -15.53 -17.55 -18.15
CA PRO A 76 -15.12 -16.33 -18.81
C PRO A 76 -14.04 -15.63 -18.00
N ARG A 77 -13.04 -15.09 -18.67
CA ARG A 77 -12.06 -14.20 -18.03
C ARG A 77 -12.77 -12.93 -17.58
N MET A 78 -12.60 -12.58 -16.31
CA MET A 78 -13.24 -11.40 -15.71
C MET A 78 -12.24 -10.34 -15.24
N SER A 79 -10.95 -10.70 -15.17
CA SER A 79 -9.90 -9.73 -14.81
C SER A 79 -9.49 -8.88 -16.01
N PRO A 80 -9.07 -7.63 -15.77
CA PRO A 80 -8.37 -6.86 -16.79
C PRO A 80 -7.17 -7.65 -17.33
N PRO A 81 -6.98 -7.74 -18.65
CA PRO A 81 -5.87 -8.50 -19.23
C PRO A 81 -4.54 -7.83 -18.89
N VAL A 82 -3.50 -8.62 -18.64
CA VAL A 82 -2.13 -8.12 -18.57
C VAL A 82 -1.67 -7.73 -19.97
N ARG A 83 -1.16 -6.51 -20.12
CA ARG A 83 -0.72 -5.94 -21.40
C ARG A 83 0.59 -5.15 -21.22
N ALA A 84 1.28 -4.89 -22.32
CA ALA A 84 2.31 -3.87 -22.37
C ALA A 84 1.61 -2.49 -22.39
N MET A 85 1.50 -1.89 -21.21
CA MET A 85 0.74 -0.64 -21.00
C MET A 85 1.57 0.61 -21.30
N LEU A 86 2.88 0.55 -21.04
CA LEU A 86 3.80 1.65 -21.27
C LEU A 86 5.08 1.13 -21.94
N THR A 87 5.78 2.03 -22.60
CA THR A 87 7.13 1.76 -23.10
C THR A 87 8.12 2.80 -22.59
N LEU A 88 9.31 2.36 -22.21
CA LEU A 88 10.40 3.21 -21.73
C LEU A 88 11.66 2.97 -22.56
N ARG A 89 12.44 4.03 -22.78
CA ARG A 89 13.80 3.91 -23.30
C ARG A 89 14.78 3.81 -22.14
N PRO A 90 15.88 3.04 -22.26
CA PRO A 90 16.94 3.11 -21.27
C PRO A 90 17.45 4.55 -21.13
N ALA A 91 17.73 4.95 -19.90
CA ALA A 91 18.25 6.28 -19.59
C ALA A 91 19.76 6.40 -19.85
N ALA A 92 20.51 5.31 -19.65
CA ALA A 92 21.96 5.29 -19.81
C ALA A 92 22.52 3.90 -20.11
N VAL A 93 23.74 3.88 -20.70
CA VAL A 93 24.65 2.72 -20.73
C VAL A 93 25.71 2.95 -19.65
N LEU A 94 25.93 1.96 -18.82
CA LEU A 94 26.93 1.96 -17.75
C LEU A 94 27.99 0.88 -18.03
N HIS A 95 29.26 1.19 -17.76
CA HIS A 95 30.33 0.21 -17.72
C HIS A 95 30.79 0.05 -16.28
N THR A 96 30.59 -1.12 -15.73
CA THR A 96 30.86 -1.37 -14.31
C THR A 96 32.35 -1.59 -14.03
N PRO A 97 32.81 -1.46 -12.77
CA PRO A 97 34.17 -1.81 -12.38
C PRO A 97 34.54 -3.26 -12.67
N ALA A 98 33.56 -4.18 -12.73
CA ALA A 98 33.78 -5.60 -13.10
C ALA A 98 33.88 -5.82 -14.63
N GLY A 99 33.74 -4.75 -15.44
CA GLY A 99 33.80 -4.82 -16.90
C GLY A 99 32.47 -5.23 -17.57
N GLU A 100 31.35 -5.14 -16.84
CA GLU A 100 30.02 -5.44 -17.35
C GLU A 100 29.47 -4.23 -18.12
N THR A 101 28.72 -4.47 -19.20
CA THR A 101 27.90 -3.46 -19.87
C THR A 101 26.47 -3.57 -19.36
N VAL A 102 25.94 -2.51 -18.77
CA VAL A 102 24.64 -2.48 -18.12
C VAL A 102 23.80 -1.32 -18.64
N LEU A 103 22.52 -1.58 -18.97
CA LEU A 103 21.53 -0.54 -19.22
C LEU A 103 20.87 -0.14 -17.91
N ASP A 104 20.75 1.15 -17.62
CA ASP A 104 19.86 1.71 -16.60
C ASP A 104 18.58 2.19 -17.25
N MET A 105 17.43 1.64 -16.86
CA MET A 105 16.11 2.08 -17.33
C MET A 105 15.66 3.40 -16.67
N GLY A 106 16.35 3.85 -15.62
CA GLY A 106 15.96 5.03 -14.84
C GLY A 106 14.74 4.83 -13.94
N GLN A 107 14.04 3.71 -14.09
CA GLN A 107 12.83 3.33 -13.36
C GLN A 107 12.80 1.81 -13.17
N GLU A 108 12.49 1.38 -11.95
CA GLU A 108 12.14 -0.03 -11.66
C GLU A 108 10.80 -0.35 -12.32
N ILE A 109 10.78 -1.39 -13.14
CA ILE A 109 9.61 -1.82 -13.91
C ILE A 109 9.39 -3.32 -13.82
N THR A 110 8.15 -3.73 -14.05
CA THR A 110 7.78 -5.12 -14.30
C THR A 110 7.48 -5.29 -15.78
N GLY A 111 8.14 -6.25 -16.42
CA GLY A 111 8.00 -6.46 -17.86
C GLY A 111 9.21 -7.10 -18.50
N PHE A 112 9.58 -6.64 -19.68
CA PHE A 112 10.74 -7.12 -20.41
C PHE A 112 11.29 -6.02 -21.32
N VAL A 113 12.50 -6.24 -21.83
CA VAL A 113 13.05 -5.41 -22.89
C VAL A 113 12.94 -6.13 -24.23
N THR A 114 12.41 -5.45 -25.24
CA THR A 114 12.58 -5.82 -26.64
C THR A 114 13.79 -5.11 -27.21
N PHE A 115 14.59 -5.80 -28.00
CA PHE A 115 15.80 -5.24 -28.59
C PHE A 115 15.99 -5.65 -30.04
N ARG A 116 16.73 -4.85 -30.79
CA ARG A 116 17.07 -5.13 -32.18
C ARG A 116 18.25 -6.10 -32.24
N ALA A 117 18.00 -7.31 -32.72
CA ALA A 117 18.99 -8.32 -32.98
C ALA A 117 19.41 -8.27 -34.45
N ALA A 118 20.69 -8.02 -34.73
CA ALA A 118 21.22 -7.88 -36.08
C ALA A 118 22.63 -8.50 -36.13
N ALA A 119 22.72 -9.81 -35.98
CA ALA A 119 23.99 -10.56 -36.02
C ALA A 119 23.88 -11.81 -36.89
N GLU A 120 24.99 -12.39 -37.19
CA GLU A 120 25.09 -13.63 -37.99
C GLU A 120 24.39 -14.81 -37.29
N ARG A 121 24.03 -15.80 -38.09
CA ARG A 121 23.33 -17.00 -37.60
C ARG A 121 24.16 -17.71 -36.52
N GLY A 122 23.50 -18.03 -35.40
CA GLY A 122 24.10 -18.71 -34.26
C GLY A 122 24.74 -17.77 -33.24
N HIS A 123 24.81 -16.47 -33.52
CA HIS A 123 25.20 -15.48 -32.53
C HIS A 123 24.16 -15.44 -31.39
N THR A 124 24.62 -15.26 -30.16
CA THR A 124 23.78 -15.31 -28.96
C THR A 124 23.83 -13.98 -28.21
N TYR A 125 22.69 -13.39 -28.02
CA TYR A 125 22.48 -12.27 -27.11
C TYR A 125 21.91 -12.76 -25.79
N THR A 126 22.43 -12.26 -24.66
CA THR A 126 21.88 -12.55 -23.32
C THR A 126 21.64 -11.26 -22.56
N LEU A 127 20.43 -11.11 -22.01
CA LEU A 127 20.01 -10.04 -21.13
C LEU A 127 19.75 -10.62 -19.76
N ARG A 128 20.41 -10.10 -18.72
CA ARG A 128 20.15 -10.45 -17.31
C ARG A 128 19.57 -9.26 -16.61
N TYR A 129 18.50 -9.47 -15.85
CA TYR A 129 17.72 -8.40 -15.25
C TYR A 129 17.95 -8.34 -13.73
N GLY A 130 18.08 -7.14 -13.17
CA GLY A 130 18.31 -6.90 -11.75
C GLY A 130 17.76 -5.55 -11.28
N GLU A 131 17.59 -5.41 -9.98
CA GLU A 131 16.98 -4.22 -9.37
C GLU A 131 18.02 -3.13 -9.04
N ILE A 132 19.26 -3.48 -8.73
CA ILE A 132 20.25 -2.57 -8.15
C ILE A 132 21.67 -2.86 -8.62
N LEU A 133 22.49 -1.83 -8.55
CA LEU A 133 23.96 -1.98 -8.58
C LEU A 133 24.49 -1.90 -7.15
N GLN A 134 25.39 -2.80 -6.78
CA GLN A 134 26.11 -2.73 -5.51
C GLN A 134 27.61 -2.59 -5.79
N ASP A 135 28.28 -1.65 -5.15
CA ASP A 135 29.66 -1.24 -5.46
C ASP A 135 29.87 -0.84 -6.93
N GLY A 136 28.81 -0.34 -7.57
CA GLY A 136 28.78 0.01 -8.99
C GLY A 136 28.74 -1.20 -9.94
N CYS A 137 28.61 -2.44 -9.45
CA CYS A 137 28.53 -3.66 -10.23
C CYS A 137 27.10 -4.23 -10.23
N PHE A 138 26.77 -5.01 -11.26
CA PHE A 138 25.47 -5.65 -11.38
C PHE A 138 25.26 -6.65 -10.24
N TYR A 139 24.12 -6.55 -9.52
CA TYR A 139 23.85 -7.31 -8.32
C TYR A 139 22.55 -8.12 -8.44
N THR A 140 22.60 -9.41 -8.06
CA THR A 140 21.48 -10.35 -8.22
C THR A 140 21.23 -11.27 -7.02
N ASP A 141 21.98 -11.16 -5.93
CA ASP A 141 21.81 -12.06 -4.79
C ASP A 141 20.40 -11.93 -4.13
N ASN A 142 19.78 -10.75 -4.23
CA ASN A 142 18.42 -10.52 -3.74
C ASN A 142 17.33 -11.19 -4.61
N LEU A 143 17.67 -11.70 -5.77
CA LEU A 143 16.78 -12.50 -6.62
C LEU A 143 16.61 -13.93 -6.09
N ARG A 144 17.42 -14.34 -5.12
CA ARG A 144 17.46 -15.68 -4.51
C ARG A 144 17.79 -16.75 -5.59
N THR A 145 16.82 -17.61 -5.95
CA THR A 145 17.05 -18.66 -6.96
C THR A 145 16.62 -18.25 -8.37
N ALA A 146 15.93 -17.13 -8.54
CA ALA A 146 15.49 -16.63 -9.84
C ALA A 146 16.69 -16.12 -10.66
N ARG A 147 16.76 -16.51 -11.94
CA ARG A 147 17.88 -16.13 -12.84
C ARG A 147 17.58 -14.93 -13.68
N GLN A 148 16.31 -14.64 -13.92
CA GLN A 148 15.82 -13.49 -14.71
C GLN A 148 16.63 -13.26 -16.01
N THR A 149 16.74 -14.29 -16.87
CA THR A 149 17.61 -14.25 -18.04
C THR A 149 16.81 -14.46 -19.33
N PHE A 150 17.03 -13.61 -20.32
CA PHE A 150 16.53 -13.81 -21.68
C PHE A 150 17.71 -14.06 -22.60
N THR A 151 17.68 -15.19 -23.33
CA THR A 151 18.70 -15.57 -24.30
C THR A 151 18.06 -15.68 -25.68
N TYR A 152 18.65 -15.01 -26.67
CA TYR A 152 18.20 -15.03 -28.06
C TYR A 152 19.34 -15.50 -28.98
N ILE A 153 19.08 -16.57 -29.74
CA ILE A 153 20.01 -17.13 -30.73
C ILE A 153 19.52 -16.69 -32.12
N CYS A 154 20.39 -15.97 -32.86
CA CYS A 154 20.08 -15.38 -34.15
C CYS A 154 19.97 -16.43 -35.28
N ASP A 155 19.09 -16.14 -36.24
CA ASP A 155 18.98 -16.88 -37.50
C ASP A 155 19.78 -16.24 -38.66
N GLY A 156 20.40 -15.07 -38.40
CA GLY A 156 21.09 -14.26 -39.40
C GLY A 156 20.22 -13.19 -40.06
N GLN A 157 18.95 -13.03 -39.61
CA GLN A 157 18.07 -11.95 -40.05
C GLN A 157 17.95 -10.89 -38.96
N GLU A 158 17.77 -9.66 -39.36
CA GLU A 158 17.44 -8.58 -38.41
C GLU A 158 16.01 -8.76 -37.87
N ALA A 159 15.87 -8.72 -36.55
CA ALA A 159 14.58 -8.87 -35.87
C ALA A 159 14.55 -8.09 -34.55
N TRP A 160 13.32 -7.73 -34.11
CA TRP A 160 13.07 -7.27 -32.75
C TRP A 160 12.80 -8.48 -31.87
N ALA A 161 13.77 -8.80 -31.02
CA ALA A 161 13.74 -9.96 -30.12
C ALA A 161 13.09 -9.59 -28.77
N ARG A 162 12.31 -10.51 -28.21
CA ARG A 162 11.66 -10.38 -26.89
C ARG A 162 11.32 -11.73 -26.30
N PRO A 163 11.17 -11.89 -24.97
CA PRO A 163 10.53 -13.06 -24.39
C PRO A 163 9.02 -13.08 -24.65
N HIS A 164 8.40 -14.29 -24.56
CA HIS A 164 6.98 -14.49 -24.88
C HIS A 164 6.16 -14.97 -23.70
N PHE A 165 6.74 -15.80 -22.80
CA PHE A 165 6.04 -16.51 -21.73
C PHE A 165 6.59 -16.22 -20.34
N THR A 166 7.32 -15.12 -20.17
CA THR A 166 7.87 -14.67 -18.91
C THR A 166 7.89 -13.14 -18.84
N PHE A 167 8.11 -12.61 -17.64
CA PHE A 167 8.41 -11.21 -17.38
C PHE A 167 9.41 -11.11 -16.22
N PHE A 168 9.98 -9.93 -16.03
CA PHE A 168 11.00 -9.64 -15.04
C PHE A 168 10.64 -8.40 -14.23
N GLY A 169 11.13 -8.30 -12.98
CA GLY A 169 11.17 -7.07 -12.21
C GLY A 169 12.59 -6.52 -12.24
N PHE A 170 12.79 -5.25 -12.69
CA PHE A 170 14.13 -4.74 -12.91
C PHE A 170 14.21 -3.24 -13.13
N ARG A 171 15.35 -2.69 -12.81
CA ARG A 171 15.80 -1.38 -13.28
C ARG A 171 17.04 -1.51 -14.17
N TYR A 172 17.91 -2.44 -13.88
CA TYR A 172 19.19 -2.64 -14.58
C TYR A 172 19.19 -3.91 -15.41
N ILE A 173 19.91 -3.88 -16.55
CA ILE A 173 20.01 -5.02 -17.44
C ILE A 173 21.48 -5.18 -17.86
N GLN A 174 22.08 -6.28 -17.45
CA GLN A 174 23.41 -6.68 -17.93
C GLN A 174 23.29 -7.27 -19.33
N LEU A 175 24.14 -6.81 -20.24
CA LEU A 175 24.19 -7.19 -21.65
C LEU A 175 25.39 -8.10 -21.93
N GLU A 176 25.16 -9.25 -22.58
CA GLU A 176 26.20 -10.14 -23.10
C GLU A 176 25.96 -10.44 -24.59
N GLY A 177 27.03 -10.51 -25.37
CA GLY A 177 26.95 -10.74 -26.82
C GLY A 177 26.69 -9.50 -27.65
N PHE A 178 26.61 -8.33 -27.05
CA PHE A 178 26.50 -7.04 -27.74
C PHE A 178 27.90 -6.46 -28.02
N GLY A 179 27.98 -5.56 -29.03
CA GLY A 179 29.22 -4.84 -29.33
C GLY A 179 29.60 -3.83 -28.25
N GLU A 180 30.78 -3.19 -28.42
CA GLU A 180 31.25 -2.17 -27.47
C GLU A 180 30.40 -0.89 -27.54
N GLU A 181 29.87 -0.56 -28.71
CA GLU A 181 28.98 0.59 -28.92
C GLU A 181 27.52 0.14 -28.83
N ILE A 182 26.78 0.67 -27.85
CA ILE A 182 25.36 0.39 -27.61
C ILE A 182 24.53 1.60 -28.06
N ASP A 183 23.64 1.41 -29.03
CA ASP A 183 22.62 2.40 -29.38
C ASP A 183 21.39 2.16 -28.51
N LEU A 184 21.06 3.13 -27.64
CA LEU A 184 19.87 3.06 -26.77
C LEU A 184 18.55 2.98 -27.57
N HIS A 185 18.55 3.38 -28.84
CA HIS A 185 17.37 3.26 -29.71
C HIS A 185 17.06 1.82 -30.12
N ASP A 186 18.03 0.92 -29.99
CA ASP A 186 17.85 -0.51 -30.24
C ASP A 186 17.17 -1.25 -29.08
N PHE A 187 16.81 -0.56 -27.99
CA PHE A 187 16.18 -1.15 -26.82
C PHE A 187 14.89 -0.42 -26.42
N VAL A 188 13.85 -1.18 -26.07
CA VAL A 188 12.57 -0.67 -25.57
C VAL A 188 12.12 -1.52 -24.39
N GLY A 189 12.02 -0.92 -23.22
CA GLY A 189 11.37 -1.53 -22.07
C GLY A 189 9.85 -1.53 -22.25
N CYS A 190 9.25 -2.70 -22.15
CA CYS A 190 7.79 -2.91 -22.20
C CYS A 190 7.30 -3.14 -20.77
N VAL A 191 6.53 -2.19 -20.24
CA VAL A 191 5.98 -2.27 -18.89
C VAL A 191 4.67 -3.04 -18.91
N LEU A 192 4.60 -4.14 -18.14
CA LEU A 192 3.45 -5.01 -18.05
C LEU A 192 2.68 -4.78 -16.75
N TYR A 193 1.38 -4.60 -16.84
CA TYR A 193 0.44 -4.69 -15.73
C TYR A 193 -0.97 -4.94 -16.23
N SER A 194 -1.88 -5.30 -15.31
CA SER A 194 -3.30 -5.48 -15.63
C SER A 194 -3.89 -4.16 -16.13
N ASP A 195 -4.64 -4.22 -17.23
CA ASP A 195 -5.20 -3.05 -17.95
C ASP A 195 -6.20 -2.30 -17.07
N MET A 196 -5.67 -1.39 -16.25
CA MET A 196 -6.40 -0.54 -15.32
C MET A 196 -6.01 0.91 -15.54
N GLU A 197 -6.99 1.80 -15.54
CA GLU A 197 -6.78 3.23 -15.66
C GLU A 197 -6.32 3.82 -14.32
N GLN A 198 -5.42 4.80 -14.38
CA GLN A 198 -5.06 5.61 -13.21
C GLN A 198 -6.21 6.55 -12.87
N THR A 199 -6.59 6.59 -11.58
CA THR A 199 -7.73 7.38 -11.08
C THR A 199 -7.34 8.47 -10.10
N ALA A 200 -6.20 8.36 -9.43
CA ALA A 200 -5.69 9.38 -8.52
C ALA A 200 -4.55 10.18 -9.15
N PHE A 201 -4.63 11.51 -9.00
CA PHE A 201 -3.58 12.44 -9.43
C PHE A 201 -3.26 13.37 -8.27
N ILE A 202 -2.03 13.26 -7.75
CA ILE A 202 -1.56 13.99 -6.56
C ILE A 202 -0.37 14.85 -6.95
N ARG A 203 -0.40 16.10 -6.53
CA ARG A 203 0.73 17.02 -6.63
C ARG A 203 0.87 17.81 -5.32
N THR A 204 2.08 17.92 -4.83
CA THR A 204 2.41 18.68 -3.62
C THR A 204 3.51 19.69 -3.91
N ALA A 205 3.79 20.58 -2.97
CA ALA A 205 4.91 21.50 -3.07
C ALA A 205 6.29 20.82 -2.88
N SER A 206 6.34 19.54 -2.49
CA SER A 206 7.56 18.77 -2.24
C SER A 206 7.85 17.78 -3.37
N ASP A 207 8.94 17.97 -4.09
CA ASP A 207 9.38 17.04 -5.14
C ASP A 207 9.62 15.62 -4.59
N LYS A 208 10.11 15.48 -3.35
CA LYS A 208 10.34 14.19 -2.72
C LYS A 208 9.03 13.45 -2.42
N VAL A 209 8.03 14.18 -1.94
CA VAL A 209 6.69 13.60 -1.70
C VAL A 209 6.04 13.24 -3.04
N ASN A 210 6.17 14.08 -4.08
CA ASN A 210 5.69 13.76 -5.42
C ASN A 210 6.35 12.48 -5.95
N ARG A 211 7.67 12.33 -5.73
CA ARG A 211 8.39 11.10 -6.10
C ARG A 211 7.89 9.88 -5.32
N LEU A 212 7.60 10.01 -4.03
CA LEU A 212 7.02 8.93 -3.22
C LEU A 212 5.64 8.51 -3.74
N CYS A 213 4.78 9.48 -4.11
CA CYS A 213 3.48 9.18 -4.74
C CYS A 213 3.65 8.39 -6.04
N GLU A 214 4.61 8.77 -6.88
CA GLU A 214 4.95 8.03 -8.10
C GLU A 214 5.49 6.63 -7.77
N ASN A 215 6.39 6.49 -6.77
CA ASN A 215 6.93 5.20 -6.35
C ASN A 215 5.82 4.24 -5.91
N ALA A 216 4.81 4.71 -5.17
CA ALA A 216 3.68 3.89 -4.75
C ALA A 216 2.83 3.43 -5.95
N LEU A 217 2.61 4.31 -6.92
CA LEU A 217 1.91 3.97 -8.17
C LEU A 217 2.71 2.97 -9.02
N TRP A 218 4.04 3.15 -9.13
CA TRP A 218 4.90 2.19 -9.81
C TRP A 218 4.96 0.85 -9.09
N GLY A 219 4.91 0.84 -7.74
CA GLY A 219 4.78 -0.37 -6.95
C GLY A 219 3.49 -1.13 -7.26
N GLN A 220 2.35 -0.43 -7.37
CA GLN A 220 1.08 -1.04 -7.78
C GLN A 220 1.15 -1.59 -9.21
N ARG A 221 1.62 -0.81 -10.17
CA ARG A 221 1.80 -1.25 -11.57
C ARG A 221 2.70 -2.48 -11.65
N GLY A 222 3.83 -2.47 -10.92
CA GLY A 222 4.80 -3.56 -10.94
C GLY A 222 4.28 -4.88 -10.36
N ASN A 223 3.28 -4.83 -9.49
CA ASN A 223 2.80 -5.98 -8.75
C ASN A 223 1.37 -6.40 -9.10
N PHE A 224 0.57 -5.56 -9.75
CA PHE A 224 -0.79 -5.93 -10.16
C PHE A 224 -0.78 -6.57 -11.56
N VAL A 225 -0.25 -7.79 -11.63
CA VAL A 225 -0.08 -8.60 -12.86
C VAL A 225 -0.95 -9.85 -12.74
N ASP A 226 -2.24 -9.72 -13.08
CA ASP A 226 -3.33 -10.70 -12.96
C ASP A 226 -3.72 -11.05 -11.52
N VAL A 227 -2.78 -11.06 -10.59
CA VAL A 227 -2.96 -11.14 -9.13
C VAL A 227 -2.10 -10.07 -8.45
N PRO A 228 -2.43 -9.63 -7.22
CA PRO A 228 -1.59 -8.67 -6.49
C PRO A 228 -0.36 -9.38 -5.92
N THR A 229 0.69 -9.53 -6.75
CA THR A 229 1.92 -10.19 -6.33
C THR A 229 2.68 -9.32 -5.33
N ASP A 230 3.38 -9.95 -4.38
CA ASP A 230 4.22 -9.27 -3.39
C ASP A 230 5.41 -8.54 -4.03
N CYS A 231 6.02 -9.17 -5.03
CA CYS A 231 7.20 -8.69 -5.74
C CYS A 231 7.25 -9.23 -7.17
N PRO A 232 7.95 -8.57 -8.13
CA PRO A 232 8.00 -9.04 -9.51
C PRO A 232 9.31 -9.73 -9.90
N GLN A 233 10.36 -9.73 -9.07
CA GLN A 233 11.72 -10.03 -9.52
C GLN A 233 12.30 -11.36 -9.04
N ARG A 234 11.98 -11.81 -7.82
CA ARG A 234 12.57 -12.99 -7.20
C ARG A 234 11.71 -14.24 -7.39
N ASP A 235 12.14 -15.37 -6.86
CA ASP A 235 11.45 -16.67 -6.89
C ASP A 235 10.25 -16.75 -5.93
N GLU A 236 9.40 -15.74 -5.92
CA GLU A 236 8.17 -15.61 -5.15
C GLU A 236 7.01 -15.20 -6.06
N ARG A 237 6.75 -13.93 -6.30
CA ARG A 237 5.74 -13.40 -7.23
C ARG A 237 4.38 -14.02 -7.00
N MET A 238 3.92 -13.99 -5.75
CA MET A 238 2.69 -14.65 -5.31
C MET A 238 1.68 -13.61 -4.85
N GLY A 239 0.37 -13.91 -5.00
CA GLY A 239 -0.72 -13.08 -4.51
C GLY A 239 -0.87 -13.15 -3.00
N TRP A 240 0.06 -12.54 -2.25
CA TRP A 240 0.03 -12.48 -0.80
C TRP A 240 -1.18 -11.68 -0.31
N THR A 241 -2.01 -12.33 0.50
CA THR A 241 -3.28 -11.77 0.96
C THR A 241 -3.08 -10.64 1.98
N GLY A 242 -2.01 -10.70 2.79
CA GLY A 242 -1.64 -9.64 3.73
C GLY A 242 -1.31 -8.34 3.02
N ASP A 243 -0.43 -8.40 2.03
CA ASP A 243 -0.02 -7.27 1.19
C ASP A 243 -1.24 -6.67 0.47
N ALA A 244 -2.04 -7.53 -0.14
CA ALA A 244 -3.23 -7.13 -0.88
C ALA A 244 -4.24 -6.37 0.00
N GLN A 245 -4.45 -6.81 1.26
CA GLN A 245 -5.42 -6.17 2.13
C GLN A 245 -4.92 -4.84 2.71
N VAL A 246 -3.63 -4.72 3.13
CA VAL A 246 -3.13 -3.47 3.70
C VAL A 246 -3.07 -2.35 2.66
N PHE A 247 -2.90 -2.70 1.39
CA PHE A 247 -2.81 -1.75 0.28
C PHE A 247 -4.14 -1.53 -0.45
N CYS A 248 -5.20 -2.25 -0.13
CA CYS A 248 -6.44 -2.28 -0.90
C CYS A 248 -7.05 -0.88 -1.11
N ALA A 249 -7.13 -0.06 -0.08
CA ALA A 249 -7.68 1.29 -0.18
C ALA A 249 -6.80 2.20 -1.07
N THR A 250 -5.48 2.14 -0.90
CA THR A 250 -4.52 2.83 -1.79
C THR A 250 -4.71 2.40 -3.24
N ALA A 251 -4.84 1.09 -3.49
CA ALA A 251 -5.05 0.58 -4.84
C ALA A 251 -6.35 1.09 -5.46
N CYS A 252 -7.43 1.20 -4.67
CA CYS A 252 -8.71 1.72 -5.12
C CYS A 252 -8.68 3.23 -5.41
N TYR A 253 -7.80 3.98 -4.73
CA TYR A 253 -7.54 5.37 -5.10
C TYR A 253 -6.71 5.47 -6.39
N GLN A 254 -5.59 4.77 -6.44
CA GLN A 254 -4.59 4.97 -7.49
C GLN A 254 -5.05 4.50 -8.87
N MET A 255 -5.81 3.39 -8.93
CA MET A 255 -6.25 2.80 -10.19
C MET A 255 -7.67 2.24 -10.09
N SER A 256 -8.36 2.13 -11.23
CA SER A 256 -9.70 1.51 -11.34
C SER A 256 -9.60 -0.01 -11.10
N SER A 257 -9.45 -0.40 -9.84
CA SER A 257 -9.09 -1.77 -9.42
C SER A 257 -10.27 -2.69 -9.11
N ALA A 258 -11.52 -2.24 -9.27
CA ALA A 258 -12.72 -3.03 -8.93
C ALA A 258 -12.73 -4.41 -9.61
N ALA A 259 -12.54 -4.46 -10.94
CA ALA A 259 -12.55 -5.70 -11.70
C ALA A 259 -11.36 -6.62 -11.33
N PHE A 260 -10.21 -6.03 -11.04
CA PHE A 260 -9.02 -6.74 -10.61
C PHE A 260 -9.26 -7.45 -9.26
N TYR A 261 -9.76 -6.72 -8.27
CA TYR A 261 -10.09 -7.30 -6.97
C TYR A 261 -11.29 -8.26 -7.03
N ALA A 262 -12.28 -8.02 -7.90
CA ALA A 262 -13.38 -8.96 -8.09
C ALA A 262 -12.89 -10.34 -8.52
N LYS A 263 -11.92 -10.40 -9.45
CA LYS A 263 -11.28 -11.66 -9.86
C LYS A 263 -10.50 -12.28 -8.69
N PHE A 264 -9.64 -11.50 -8.03
CA PHE A 264 -8.82 -11.98 -6.92
C PHE A 264 -9.66 -12.54 -5.77
N MET A 265 -10.77 -11.87 -5.42
CA MET A 265 -11.71 -12.33 -4.40
C MET A 265 -12.42 -13.65 -4.80
N ARG A 266 -12.72 -13.85 -6.10
CA ARG A 266 -13.30 -15.12 -6.59
C ARG A 266 -12.30 -16.26 -6.50
N ASP A 267 -11.05 -16.03 -6.86
CA ASP A 267 -9.97 -17.01 -6.71
C ASP A 267 -9.78 -17.38 -5.22
N MET A 268 -9.75 -16.37 -4.36
CA MET A 268 -9.67 -16.56 -2.90
C MET A 268 -10.83 -17.38 -2.35
N ALA A 269 -12.06 -17.07 -2.78
CA ALA A 269 -13.28 -17.76 -2.37
C ALA A 269 -13.28 -19.24 -2.80
N PHE A 270 -12.73 -19.52 -3.97
CA PHE A 270 -12.60 -20.89 -4.47
C PHE A 270 -11.68 -21.71 -3.54
N GLU A 271 -10.48 -21.20 -3.28
CA GLU A 271 -9.53 -21.86 -2.41
C GLU A 271 -10.00 -21.96 -0.94
N GLN A 272 -10.68 -20.93 -0.46
CA GLN A 272 -11.25 -20.88 0.89
C GLN A 272 -12.23 -22.02 1.15
N ARG A 273 -13.10 -22.33 0.17
CA ARG A 273 -14.07 -23.42 0.28
C ARG A 273 -13.40 -24.78 0.41
N GLU A 274 -12.37 -25.04 -0.37
CA GLU A 274 -11.58 -26.28 -0.30
C GLU A 274 -10.84 -26.43 1.04
N ARG A 275 -10.58 -25.32 1.74
CA ARG A 275 -9.89 -25.26 3.04
C ARG A 275 -10.87 -25.16 4.23
N GLY A 276 -12.13 -25.53 4.04
CA GLY A 276 -13.14 -25.50 5.09
C GLY A 276 -13.42 -24.11 5.65
N GLY A 277 -13.27 -23.05 4.84
CA GLY A 277 -13.54 -21.68 5.17
C GLY A 277 -12.30 -20.85 5.53
N GLY A 278 -11.13 -21.46 5.66
CA GLY A 278 -9.87 -20.76 5.93
C GLY A 278 -9.31 -20.08 4.68
N VAL A 279 -8.98 -18.80 4.76
CA VAL A 279 -8.34 -18.04 3.67
C VAL A 279 -6.84 -18.34 3.63
N PRO A 280 -6.26 -18.75 2.49
CA PRO A 280 -4.83 -19.02 2.39
C PRO A 280 -3.98 -17.74 2.47
N HIS A 281 -2.69 -17.91 2.75
CA HIS A 281 -1.74 -16.78 2.81
C HIS A 281 -1.48 -16.15 1.44
N VAL A 282 -1.54 -16.97 0.39
CA VAL A 282 -1.36 -16.57 -1.01
C VAL A 282 -2.48 -17.13 -1.88
N VAL A 283 -2.84 -16.42 -2.94
CA VAL A 283 -3.86 -16.82 -3.91
C VAL A 283 -3.33 -16.59 -5.31
N PRO A 284 -3.25 -17.63 -6.15
CA PRO A 284 -3.44 -19.06 -5.84
C PRO A 284 -2.36 -19.60 -4.88
N SER A 285 -2.75 -20.63 -4.11
CA SER A 285 -1.91 -21.13 -3.00
C SER A 285 -0.75 -22.03 -3.41
N PHE A 286 -0.71 -22.50 -4.65
CA PHE A 286 0.32 -23.40 -5.18
C PHE A 286 0.59 -24.66 -4.32
N GLY A 287 -0.42 -25.14 -3.61
CA GLY A 287 -0.27 -26.26 -2.68
C GLY A 287 0.45 -25.93 -1.38
N MET A 288 0.72 -24.66 -1.10
CA MET A 288 1.26 -24.25 0.20
C MET A 288 0.30 -24.67 1.31
N GLN A 289 0.82 -25.45 2.24
CA GLN A 289 0.10 -25.91 3.44
C GLN A 289 0.42 -24.93 4.58
N GLY A 290 -0.61 -24.44 5.24
CA GLY A 290 -0.45 -23.57 6.40
C GLY A 290 -1.81 -23.22 6.99
N SER A 291 -1.87 -23.02 8.31
CA SER A 291 -3.05 -22.48 8.96
C SER A 291 -3.19 -21.01 8.57
N PRO A 292 -4.40 -20.53 8.28
CA PRO A 292 -4.63 -19.11 8.07
C PRO A 292 -4.02 -18.24 9.17
N ALA A 293 -3.46 -17.09 8.80
CA ALA A 293 -2.85 -16.13 9.73
C ALA A 293 -3.63 -14.82 9.77
N CYS A 294 -3.69 -14.18 10.93
CA CYS A 294 -4.33 -12.88 11.10
C CYS A 294 -3.69 -11.82 10.21
N ALA A 295 -4.46 -10.80 9.87
CA ALA A 295 -4.16 -9.71 8.93
C ALA A 295 -3.97 -10.18 7.47
N TRP A 296 -3.45 -11.38 7.21
CA TRP A 296 -3.38 -11.98 5.88
C TRP A 296 -4.74 -12.53 5.45
N ALA A 297 -5.24 -13.50 6.19
CA ALA A 297 -6.50 -14.15 5.87
C ALA A 297 -7.73 -13.23 6.02
N ASP A 298 -7.61 -12.16 6.78
CA ASP A 298 -8.65 -11.13 6.93
C ASP A 298 -8.91 -10.34 5.62
N ALA A 299 -8.06 -10.53 4.60
CA ALA A 299 -8.34 -10.13 3.22
C ALA A 299 -9.72 -10.60 2.74
N GLY A 300 -10.19 -11.78 3.21
CA GLY A 300 -11.52 -12.30 2.92
C GLY A 300 -12.69 -11.43 3.40
N SER A 301 -12.47 -10.54 4.35
CA SER A 301 -13.46 -9.56 4.83
C SER A 301 -13.12 -8.12 4.48
N ILE A 302 -11.83 -7.75 4.53
CA ILE A 302 -11.38 -6.36 4.35
C ILE A 302 -11.47 -5.94 2.89
N ILE A 303 -11.00 -6.76 1.95
CA ILE A 303 -11.01 -6.41 0.51
C ILE A 303 -12.45 -6.23 0.00
N PRO A 304 -13.41 -7.17 0.21
CA PRO A 304 -14.78 -6.98 -0.24
C PRO A 304 -15.43 -5.71 0.31
N TRP A 305 -15.19 -5.41 1.58
CA TRP A 305 -15.71 -4.21 2.21
C TRP A 305 -15.11 -2.93 1.62
N THR A 306 -13.79 -2.88 1.47
CA THR A 306 -13.08 -1.73 0.91
C THR A 306 -13.52 -1.45 -0.53
N VAL A 307 -13.58 -2.47 -1.38
CA VAL A 307 -14.05 -2.35 -2.77
C VAL A 307 -15.51 -1.85 -2.81
N TYR A 308 -16.37 -2.35 -1.91
CA TYR A 308 -17.73 -1.84 -1.78
C TYR A 308 -17.77 -0.35 -1.40
N GLN A 309 -16.93 0.09 -0.45
CA GLN A 309 -16.87 1.51 -0.05
C GLN A 309 -16.44 2.41 -1.21
N PHE A 310 -15.46 1.98 -2.01
CA PHE A 310 -14.93 2.79 -3.12
C PHE A 310 -15.84 2.81 -4.35
N PHE A 311 -16.48 1.68 -4.68
CA PHE A 311 -17.22 1.53 -5.95
C PHE A 311 -18.74 1.41 -5.78
N GLY A 312 -19.25 1.22 -4.56
CA GLY A 312 -20.68 1.12 -4.28
C GLY A 312 -21.34 -0.15 -4.85
N ASP A 313 -20.55 -1.15 -5.25
CA ASP A 313 -21.06 -2.37 -5.90
C ASP A 313 -21.66 -3.35 -4.87
N THR A 314 -22.96 -3.20 -4.63
CA THR A 314 -23.72 -4.09 -3.74
C THR A 314 -23.84 -5.50 -4.31
N ALA A 315 -23.77 -5.70 -5.64
CA ALA A 315 -23.84 -7.03 -6.24
C ALA A 315 -22.55 -7.81 -5.95
N LEU A 316 -21.39 -7.16 -6.07
CA LEU A 316 -20.11 -7.75 -5.70
C LEU A 316 -20.03 -8.04 -4.19
N LEU A 317 -20.48 -7.11 -3.34
CA LEU A 317 -20.55 -7.36 -1.89
C LEU A 317 -21.43 -8.57 -1.57
N ARG A 318 -22.58 -8.73 -2.26
CA ARG A 318 -23.46 -9.91 -2.10
C ARG A 318 -22.80 -11.21 -2.56
N GLU A 319 -22.06 -11.16 -3.65
CA GLU A 319 -21.28 -12.32 -4.15
C GLU A 319 -20.23 -12.77 -3.12
N GLN A 320 -19.58 -11.81 -2.47
CA GLN A 320 -18.50 -12.10 -1.53
C GLN A 320 -18.97 -12.32 -0.09
N TYR A 321 -20.25 -12.10 0.21
CA TYR A 321 -20.75 -12.20 1.58
C TYR A 321 -20.56 -13.59 2.21
N ASP A 322 -20.78 -14.64 1.45
CA ASP A 322 -20.56 -16.03 1.94
C ASP A 322 -19.08 -16.27 2.31
N ASN A 323 -18.15 -15.64 1.58
CA ASN A 323 -16.72 -15.74 1.87
C ASN A 323 -16.36 -15.01 3.15
N MET A 324 -16.89 -13.79 3.35
CA MET A 324 -16.76 -13.04 4.60
C MET A 324 -17.27 -13.84 5.80
N LYS A 325 -18.46 -14.44 5.61
CA LYS A 325 -19.10 -15.31 6.61
C LYS A 325 -18.26 -16.54 6.92
N LEU A 326 -17.83 -17.28 5.90
CA LEU A 326 -17.01 -18.48 6.05
C LEU A 326 -15.71 -18.20 6.80
N TRP A 327 -15.10 -17.01 6.59
CA TRP A 327 -13.90 -16.61 7.28
C TRP A 327 -14.14 -16.40 8.77
N VAL A 328 -15.16 -15.63 9.16
CA VAL A 328 -15.51 -15.41 10.57
C VAL A 328 -15.88 -16.72 11.26
N GLU A 329 -16.65 -17.59 10.60
CA GLU A 329 -17.02 -18.89 11.13
C GLU A 329 -15.82 -19.81 11.28
N TRP A 330 -14.80 -19.70 10.40
CA TRP A 330 -13.57 -20.47 10.54
C TRP A 330 -12.82 -20.07 11.81
N ILE A 331 -12.63 -18.75 12.06
CA ILE A 331 -11.97 -18.26 13.29
C ILE A 331 -12.78 -18.70 14.51
N HIS A 332 -14.10 -18.53 14.46
CA HIS A 332 -14.99 -18.90 15.58
C HIS A 332 -14.90 -20.39 15.91
N ARG A 333 -14.80 -21.25 14.90
CA ARG A 333 -14.60 -22.70 15.09
C ARG A 333 -13.24 -23.00 15.73
N VAL A 334 -12.17 -22.38 15.28
CA VAL A 334 -10.82 -22.53 15.86
C VAL A 334 -10.80 -22.08 17.32
N ASP A 335 -11.42 -20.94 17.64
CA ASP A 335 -11.57 -20.47 19.02
C ASP A 335 -12.35 -21.48 19.88
N HIS A 336 -13.46 -22.02 19.36
CA HIS A 336 -14.26 -23.04 20.06
C HIS A 336 -13.45 -24.32 20.35
N GLU A 337 -12.67 -24.79 19.38
CA GLU A 337 -11.82 -25.98 19.50
C GLU A 337 -10.67 -25.77 20.51
N THR A 338 -10.25 -24.53 20.74
CA THR A 338 -9.14 -24.18 21.65
C THR A 338 -9.57 -23.69 23.02
N GLY A 339 -10.87 -23.61 23.32
CA GLY A 339 -11.38 -23.29 24.65
C GLY A 339 -12.50 -22.27 24.72
N ASP A 340 -12.96 -21.77 23.59
CA ASP A 340 -14.11 -20.85 23.45
C ASP A 340 -13.90 -19.52 24.22
N HIS A 341 -12.73 -18.93 24.03
CA HIS A 341 -12.29 -17.73 24.74
C HIS A 341 -12.82 -16.42 24.16
N ARG A 342 -13.44 -16.45 22.98
CA ARG A 342 -13.76 -15.29 22.14
C ARG A 342 -12.52 -14.48 21.74
N LEU A 343 -11.39 -15.17 21.64
CA LEU A 343 -10.10 -14.66 21.19
C LEU A 343 -9.50 -15.63 20.18
N TRP A 344 -8.68 -15.12 19.28
CA TRP A 344 -7.94 -15.98 18.36
C TRP A 344 -6.49 -16.10 18.85
N GLN A 345 -6.22 -17.20 19.56
CA GLN A 345 -4.93 -17.47 20.22
C GLN A 345 -4.28 -18.78 19.73
N ALA A 346 -4.63 -19.20 18.51
CA ALA A 346 -4.17 -20.47 17.96
C ALA A 346 -3.56 -20.30 16.58
N GLY A 347 -2.53 -21.08 16.31
CA GLY A 347 -1.87 -21.13 15.01
C GLY A 347 -0.63 -20.23 14.92
N PHE A 348 -0.08 -20.13 13.73
CA PHE A 348 1.03 -19.21 13.41
C PHE A 348 0.46 -17.92 12.84
N HIS A 349 1.00 -16.79 13.30
CA HIS A 349 0.67 -15.48 12.78
C HIS A 349 1.94 -14.72 12.36
N PHE A 350 1.86 -14.03 11.22
CA PHE A 350 2.93 -13.11 10.78
C PHE A 350 3.01 -11.87 11.68
N ALA A 351 1.93 -11.57 12.40
CA ALA A 351 1.79 -10.41 13.28
C ALA A 351 2.10 -9.09 12.56
N ASP A 352 2.86 -8.18 13.19
CA ASP A 352 3.31 -6.96 12.51
C ASP A 352 4.62 -7.25 11.77
N TRP A 353 4.49 -7.76 10.54
CA TRP A 353 5.60 -8.23 9.72
C TRP A 353 6.57 -7.10 9.39
N LEU A 354 7.86 -7.38 9.55
CA LEU A 354 8.98 -6.47 9.31
C LEU A 354 8.99 -5.20 10.18
N ALA A 355 8.26 -5.21 11.32
CA ALA A 355 8.34 -4.14 12.31
C ALA A 355 9.73 -4.05 12.93
N LEU A 356 10.12 -2.82 13.33
CA LEU A 356 11.46 -2.50 13.83
C LEU A 356 11.58 -2.65 15.37
N ASP A 357 10.55 -3.12 16.03
CA ASP A 357 10.50 -3.40 17.48
C ASP A 357 10.64 -4.88 17.82
N ALA A 358 11.09 -5.68 16.85
CA ALA A 358 11.31 -7.12 17.02
C ALA A 358 12.27 -7.43 18.18
N ALA A 359 12.04 -8.56 18.84
CA ALA A 359 12.84 -8.99 20.00
C ALA A 359 14.33 -9.20 19.68
N PHE A 360 14.66 -9.51 18.43
CA PHE A 360 16.03 -9.62 17.92
C PHE A 360 16.11 -9.23 16.44
N PRO A 361 17.26 -8.69 15.97
CA PRO A 361 17.37 -8.08 14.63
C PRO A 361 17.06 -9.01 13.44
N ALA A 362 17.23 -10.31 13.62
CA ALA A 362 16.95 -11.28 12.55
C ALA A 362 15.47 -11.72 12.49
N SER A 363 14.63 -11.30 13.43
CA SER A 363 13.20 -11.61 13.38
C SER A 363 12.50 -10.74 12.34
N CYS A 364 11.63 -11.36 11.55
CA CYS A 364 10.71 -10.63 10.67
C CYS A 364 9.40 -10.29 11.40
N THR A 365 9.12 -10.91 12.56
CA THR A 365 7.94 -10.67 13.38
C THR A 365 8.23 -9.57 14.38
N GLY A 366 7.40 -8.53 14.41
CA GLY A 366 7.51 -7.41 15.35
C GLY A 366 7.25 -7.80 16.80
N GLY A 367 7.48 -6.84 17.71
CA GLY A 367 7.34 -7.03 19.17
C GLY A 367 5.90 -7.02 19.71
N THR A 368 4.91 -6.72 18.85
CA THR A 368 3.50 -6.76 19.25
C THR A 368 3.03 -8.19 19.37
N ASP A 369 2.35 -8.51 20.49
CA ASP A 369 1.77 -9.83 20.75
C ASP A 369 0.92 -10.32 19.55
N PRO A 370 1.28 -11.46 18.91
CA PRO A 370 0.54 -12.00 17.79
C PRO A 370 -0.92 -12.33 18.11
N ASP A 371 -1.21 -12.84 19.30
CA ASP A 371 -2.57 -13.20 19.73
C ASP A 371 -3.43 -11.95 19.93
N PHE A 372 -2.82 -10.85 20.37
CA PHE A 372 -3.50 -9.55 20.42
C PHE A 372 -3.90 -9.07 19.01
N ILE A 373 -2.98 -9.11 18.04
CA ILE A 373 -3.28 -8.72 16.65
C ILE A 373 -4.35 -9.65 16.09
N ALA A 374 -4.23 -10.96 16.28
CA ALA A 374 -5.18 -11.94 15.78
C ALA A 374 -6.60 -11.70 16.36
N SER A 375 -6.71 -11.45 17.65
CA SER A 375 -7.99 -11.15 18.29
C SER A 375 -8.58 -9.81 17.83
N ALA A 376 -7.74 -8.80 17.58
CA ALA A 376 -8.17 -7.52 17.01
C ALA A 376 -8.73 -7.68 15.59
N PHE A 377 -8.08 -8.51 14.76
CA PHE A 377 -8.56 -8.79 13.40
C PHE A 377 -9.77 -9.73 13.37
N TYR A 378 -9.91 -10.63 14.32
CA TYR A 378 -11.16 -11.39 14.53
C TYR A 378 -12.35 -10.45 14.78
N LEU A 379 -12.18 -9.47 15.67
CA LEU A 379 -13.18 -8.42 15.89
C LEU A 379 -13.47 -7.64 14.58
N TYR A 380 -12.42 -7.23 13.88
CA TYR A 380 -12.55 -6.41 12.67
C TYR A 380 -13.30 -7.15 11.57
N SER A 381 -12.92 -8.39 11.25
CA SER A 381 -13.60 -9.24 10.27
C SER A 381 -15.06 -9.50 10.66
N THR A 382 -15.35 -9.75 11.94
CA THR A 382 -16.72 -9.91 12.46
C THR A 382 -17.54 -8.64 12.26
N ARG A 383 -16.99 -7.48 12.57
CA ARG A 383 -17.62 -6.16 12.37
C ARG A 383 -17.94 -5.88 10.91
N LEU A 384 -17.01 -6.15 9.99
CA LEU A 384 -17.21 -5.94 8.56
C LEU A 384 -18.27 -6.89 8.00
N THR A 385 -18.27 -8.16 8.41
CA THR A 385 -19.28 -9.15 8.04
C THR A 385 -20.68 -8.75 8.55
N ARG A 386 -20.78 -8.25 9.79
CA ARG A 386 -22.03 -7.70 10.33
C ARG A 386 -22.55 -6.53 9.50
N LYS A 387 -21.66 -5.57 9.16
CA LYS A 387 -22.02 -4.42 8.34
C LYS A 387 -22.51 -4.85 6.95
N ALA A 388 -21.82 -5.78 6.32
CA ALA A 388 -22.23 -6.35 5.03
C ALA A 388 -23.61 -7.03 5.14
N ALA A 389 -23.84 -7.85 6.19
CA ALA A 389 -25.13 -8.48 6.45
C ALA A 389 -26.26 -7.46 6.57
N ALA A 390 -26.03 -6.36 7.30
CA ALA A 390 -27.04 -5.31 7.49
C ALA A 390 -27.39 -4.61 6.15
N ILE A 391 -26.38 -4.26 5.34
CA ILE A 391 -26.57 -3.64 4.01
C ILE A 391 -27.32 -4.57 3.05
N LEU A 392 -27.02 -5.87 3.08
CA LEU A 392 -27.62 -6.87 2.21
C LEU A 392 -29.01 -7.35 2.68
N GLY A 393 -29.47 -6.88 3.87
CA GLY A 393 -30.75 -7.24 4.44
C GLY A 393 -30.80 -8.61 5.13
N TYR A 394 -29.65 -9.19 5.46
CA TYR A 394 -29.55 -10.47 6.18
C TYR A 394 -29.68 -10.25 7.70
N ALA A 395 -30.87 -9.81 8.15
CA ALA A 395 -31.10 -9.39 9.54
C ALA A 395 -30.73 -10.45 10.60
N PRO A 396 -30.98 -11.77 10.44
CA PRO A 396 -30.54 -12.77 11.40
C PRO A 396 -29.01 -12.83 11.57
N ASP A 397 -28.27 -12.77 10.45
CA ASP A 397 -26.82 -12.78 10.46
C ASP A 397 -26.27 -11.47 11.07
N ALA A 398 -26.85 -10.33 10.72
CA ALA A 398 -26.48 -9.04 11.30
C ALA A 398 -26.62 -9.03 12.83
N ALA A 399 -27.72 -9.57 13.36
CA ALA A 399 -27.96 -9.68 14.79
C ALA A 399 -26.97 -10.66 15.48
N ARG A 400 -26.71 -11.80 14.85
CA ARG A 400 -25.77 -12.80 15.34
C ARG A 400 -24.33 -12.25 15.42
N TYR A 401 -23.86 -11.61 14.34
CA TYR A 401 -22.52 -11.01 14.32
C TYR A 401 -22.40 -9.78 15.23
N ALA A 402 -23.49 -9.06 15.45
CA ALA A 402 -23.51 -8.01 16.46
C ALA A 402 -23.30 -8.55 17.89
N ALA A 403 -23.91 -9.69 18.22
CA ALA A 403 -23.68 -10.35 19.50
C ALA A 403 -22.23 -10.86 19.61
N LEU A 404 -21.73 -11.54 18.58
CA LEU A 404 -20.35 -12.05 18.54
C LEU A 404 -19.33 -10.91 18.63
N GLU A 405 -19.53 -9.77 17.95
CA GLU A 405 -18.68 -8.59 18.03
C GLU A 405 -18.55 -8.09 19.49
N GLN A 406 -19.67 -8.06 20.23
CA GLN A 406 -19.65 -7.65 21.64
C GLN A 406 -18.94 -8.67 22.54
N GLU A 407 -19.12 -9.96 22.29
CA GLU A 407 -18.43 -11.04 23.05
C GLU A 407 -16.92 -10.96 22.85
N ILE A 408 -16.45 -10.82 21.59
CA ILE A 408 -15.02 -10.67 21.26
C ILE A 408 -14.46 -9.40 21.91
N LEU A 409 -15.16 -8.28 21.80
CA LEU A 409 -14.73 -7.01 22.38
C LEU A 409 -14.63 -7.09 23.91
N ALA A 410 -15.56 -7.76 24.57
CA ALA A 410 -15.52 -8.01 26.01
C ALA A 410 -14.31 -8.87 26.41
N ALA A 411 -14.03 -9.94 25.64
CA ALA A 411 -12.87 -10.82 25.89
C ALA A 411 -11.54 -10.08 25.70
N ILE A 412 -11.41 -9.27 24.62
CA ILE A 412 -10.23 -8.43 24.39
C ILE A 412 -10.02 -7.47 25.58
N ARG A 413 -11.08 -6.81 26.05
CA ARG A 413 -11.01 -5.90 27.20
C ARG A 413 -10.65 -6.62 28.49
N GLN A 414 -11.18 -7.81 28.72
CA GLN A 414 -10.85 -8.62 29.89
C GLN A 414 -9.38 -9.03 29.92
N THR A 415 -8.81 -9.37 28.76
CA THR A 415 -7.46 -9.93 28.65
C THR A 415 -6.39 -8.84 28.55
N TYR A 416 -6.63 -7.80 27.74
CA TYR A 416 -5.60 -6.85 27.35
C TYR A 416 -5.75 -5.45 27.96
N ARG A 417 -6.84 -5.16 28.68
CA ARG A 417 -6.99 -3.88 29.39
C ARG A 417 -6.17 -3.88 30.67
N ALA A 418 -5.34 -2.86 30.86
CA ALA A 418 -4.58 -2.70 32.08
C ALA A 418 -5.48 -2.34 33.29
N PRO A 419 -5.13 -2.72 34.53
CA PRO A 419 -5.95 -2.47 35.72
C PRO A 419 -6.29 -0.99 35.99
N LYS A 420 -5.43 -0.06 35.53
CA LYS A 420 -5.62 1.39 35.65
C LYS A 420 -6.16 2.04 34.38
N GLY A 421 -6.63 1.26 33.44
CA GLY A 421 -7.02 1.71 32.09
C GLY A 421 -5.85 1.65 31.10
N GLY A 422 -6.19 1.75 29.80
CA GLY A 422 -5.24 1.59 28.72
C GLY A 422 -4.94 0.12 28.40
N LEU A 423 -3.79 -0.14 27.79
CA LEU A 423 -3.43 -1.42 27.20
C LEU A 423 -2.26 -2.09 27.95
N THR A 424 -2.29 -3.42 28.06
CA THR A 424 -1.16 -4.21 28.61
C THR A 424 -0.06 -4.43 27.58
N VAL A 425 -0.40 -4.49 26.27
CA VAL A 425 0.54 -4.61 25.16
C VAL A 425 1.04 -3.21 24.77
N ASN A 426 2.30 -2.91 25.09
CA ASN A 426 2.84 -1.54 24.99
C ASN A 426 3.75 -1.35 23.78
N THR A 427 3.19 -1.45 22.57
CA THR A 427 3.86 -1.18 21.29
C THR A 427 3.09 -0.15 20.48
N GLN A 428 3.75 0.52 19.50
CA GLN A 428 3.08 1.46 18.61
C GLN A 428 1.89 0.80 17.92
N THR A 429 2.09 -0.36 17.30
CA THR A 429 1.06 -1.12 16.56
C THR A 429 -0.14 -1.48 17.45
N ALA A 430 0.10 -1.93 18.68
CA ALA A 430 -1.00 -2.27 19.61
C ALA A 430 -1.89 -1.06 19.93
N HIS A 431 -1.30 0.11 20.18
CA HIS A 431 -2.05 1.34 20.46
C HIS A 431 -2.77 1.85 19.21
N ILE A 432 -2.12 1.76 18.02
CA ILE A 432 -2.72 2.12 16.74
C ILE A 432 -3.96 1.27 16.47
N LEU A 433 -3.85 -0.07 16.55
CA LEU A 433 -4.99 -0.97 16.36
C LEU A 433 -6.09 -0.75 17.40
N SER A 434 -5.71 -0.45 18.66
CA SER A 434 -6.68 -0.18 19.73
C SER A 434 -7.49 1.09 19.46
N LEU A 435 -6.86 2.15 18.98
CA LEU A 435 -7.54 3.39 18.59
C LEU A 435 -8.36 3.20 17.32
N PHE A 436 -7.81 2.54 16.31
CA PHE A 436 -8.49 2.27 15.04
C PHE A 436 -9.78 1.47 15.21
N LEU A 437 -9.74 0.40 16.02
CA LEU A 437 -10.87 -0.52 16.18
C LEU A 437 -11.74 -0.23 17.42
N GLY A 438 -11.36 0.74 18.26
CA GLY A 438 -12.09 1.04 19.50
C GLY A 438 -12.06 -0.13 20.50
N LEU A 439 -10.90 -0.79 20.63
CA LEU A 439 -10.78 -2.01 21.43
C LEU A 439 -11.00 -1.75 22.92
N MET A 440 -10.60 -0.60 23.44
CA MET A 440 -10.74 -0.22 24.84
C MET A 440 -11.98 0.65 25.06
N PRO A 441 -12.49 0.77 26.28
CA PRO A 441 -13.56 1.71 26.60
C PRO A 441 -13.18 3.14 26.21
N GLU A 442 -14.13 3.94 25.79
CA GLU A 442 -13.92 5.34 25.40
C GLU A 442 -13.24 6.16 26.52
N SER A 443 -13.56 5.87 27.79
CA SER A 443 -12.89 6.46 28.95
C SER A 443 -11.37 6.25 28.99
N ASP A 444 -10.85 5.23 28.28
CA ASP A 444 -9.42 4.92 28.22
C ASP A 444 -8.72 5.63 27.05
N THR A 445 -9.46 6.26 26.12
CA THR A 445 -8.91 6.93 24.94
C THR A 445 -7.82 7.96 25.30
N PRO A 446 -7.97 8.83 26.32
CA PRO A 446 -6.89 9.74 26.72
C PRO A 446 -5.63 9.02 27.20
N ILE A 447 -5.81 7.85 27.87
CA ILE A 447 -4.69 7.04 28.35
C ILE A 447 -3.94 6.40 27.16
N LEU A 448 -4.69 5.87 26.18
CA LEU A 448 -4.11 5.29 24.97
C LEU A 448 -3.35 6.33 24.15
N LYS A 449 -3.95 7.52 23.93
CA LYS A 449 -3.31 8.63 23.24
C LYS A 449 -2.02 9.06 23.93
N ALA A 450 -2.04 9.26 25.25
CA ALA A 450 -0.86 9.63 26.03
C ALA A 450 0.21 8.52 26.07
N ALA A 451 -0.17 7.24 25.96
CA ALA A 451 0.77 6.15 25.88
C ALA A 451 1.42 6.07 24.48
N LEU A 452 0.63 6.27 23.42
CA LEU A 452 1.11 6.32 22.03
C LEU A 452 2.11 7.47 21.83
N ASP A 453 1.77 8.65 22.32
CA ASP A 453 2.68 9.84 22.28
C ASP A 453 4.02 9.54 22.95
N ARG A 454 4.00 8.96 24.16
CA ARG A 454 5.24 8.54 24.85
C ARG A 454 6.03 7.47 24.11
N LEU A 455 5.37 6.55 23.40
CA LEU A 455 6.06 5.55 22.58
C LEU A 455 6.83 6.20 21.45
N PHE A 456 6.24 7.22 20.81
CA PHE A 456 6.93 7.99 19.76
C PHE A 456 8.04 8.87 20.34
N GLU A 457 7.81 9.54 21.47
CA GLU A 457 8.87 10.30 22.16
C GLU A 457 10.09 9.41 22.50
N ASN A 458 9.85 8.23 23.07
CA ASN A 458 10.89 7.27 23.40
C ASN A 458 11.63 6.74 22.16
N ALA A 459 10.93 6.64 21.04
CA ALA A 459 11.48 6.27 19.75
C ALA A 459 12.07 7.48 18.97
N ARG A 460 12.16 8.68 19.56
CA ARG A 460 12.63 9.92 18.91
C ARG A 460 11.79 10.32 17.70
N ASN A 461 10.49 10.08 17.77
CA ASN A 461 9.55 10.25 16.67
C ASN A 461 9.89 9.40 15.44
N GLU A 462 10.47 8.23 15.65
CA GLU A 462 10.69 7.22 14.62
C GLU A 462 9.55 6.20 14.65
N LEU A 463 9.12 5.74 13.49
CA LEU A 463 8.21 4.61 13.38
C LEU A 463 8.93 3.30 13.75
N ARG A 464 8.17 2.38 14.36
CA ARG A 464 8.65 1.03 14.72
C ARG A 464 7.71 -0.06 14.18
N THR A 465 6.71 0.34 13.42
CA THR A 465 5.67 -0.52 12.88
C THR A 465 6.14 -1.28 11.64
N GLY A 466 5.51 -2.44 11.40
CA GLY A 466 5.61 -3.24 10.20
C GLY A 466 4.40 -3.03 9.27
N PHE A 467 4.09 -4.02 8.44
CA PHE A 467 3.03 -3.91 7.43
C PHE A 467 1.66 -3.57 8.04
N VAL A 468 1.30 -4.25 9.16
CA VAL A 468 -0.01 -4.08 9.79
C VAL A 468 -0.12 -2.73 10.48
N GLY A 469 0.84 -2.38 11.33
CA GLY A 469 0.80 -1.13 12.07
C GLY A 469 0.91 0.09 11.17
N THR A 470 1.79 0.04 10.15
CA THR A 470 2.05 1.16 9.24
C THR A 470 0.83 1.50 8.37
N ALA A 471 0.03 0.51 7.96
CA ALA A 471 -1.16 0.75 7.14
C ALA A 471 -2.17 1.70 7.80
N TYR A 472 -2.29 1.66 9.13
CA TYR A 472 -3.22 2.50 9.88
C TYR A 472 -2.57 3.70 10.59
N LEU A 473 -1.23 3.73 10.63
CA LEU A 473 -0.43 4.63 11.46
C LEU A 473 -0.83 6.10 11.31
N CYS A 474 -0.65 6.66 10.11
CA CYS A 474 -0.82 8.09 9.89
C CYS A 474 -2.30 8.51 10.03
N SER A 475 -3.26 7.69 9.56
CA SER A 475 -4.69 7.96 9.72
C SER A 475 -5.11 7.98 11.19
N VAL A 476 -4.65 7.00 11.98
CA VAL A 476 -4.94 6.97 13.43
C VAL A 476 -4.34 8.16 14.16
N LEU A 477 -3.11 8.54 13.82
CA LEU A 477 -2.47 9.72 14.41
C LEU A 477 -3.26 11.00 14.11
N THR A 478 -3.66 11.21 12.85
CA THR A 478 -4.47 12.36 12.44
C THR A 478 -5.80 12.40 13.18
N GLN A 479 -6.56 11.29 13.20
CA GLN A 479 -7.85 11.18 13.88
C GLN A 479 -7.74 11.27 15.41
N ALA A 480 -6.59 10.88 15.97
CA ALA A 480 -6.31 11.05 17.40
C ALA A 480 -5.93 12.50 17.78
N GLY A 481 -5.80 13.42 16.82
CA GLY A 481 -5.35 14.80 17.04
C GLY A 481 -3.83 14.97 17.00
N PHE A 482 -3.08 13.97 16.53
CA PHE A 482 -1.63 14.01 16.36
C PHE A 482 -1.22 14.25 14.89
N ASN A 483 -1.96 15.10 14.17
CA ASN A 483 -1.69 15.37 12.75
C ASN A 483 -0.22 15.79 12.52
N HIS A 484 0.31 16.65 13.40
CA HIS A 484 1.72 17.05 13.34
C HIS A 484 2.68 15.86 13.37
N LEU A 485 2.41 14.85 14.21
CA LEU A 485 3.25 13.66 14.31
C LEU A 485 3.13 12.79 13.03
N ALA A 486 1.92 12.64 12.48
CA ALA A 486 1.73 11.95 11.20
C ALA A 486 2.60 12.56 10.10
N TYR A 487 2.58 13.88 9.95
CA TYR A 487 3.47 14.59 9.00
C TYR A 487 4.94 14.50 9.37
N THR A 488 5.30 14.46 10.65
CA THR A 488 6.70 14.28 11.09
C THR A 488 7.26 12.94 10.62
N LEU A 489 6.46 11.89 10.71
CA LEU A 489 6.83 10.56 10.23
C LEU A 489 6.85 10.49 8.70
N PHE A 490 5.83 11.03 8.06
CA PHE A 490 5.69 11.02 6.60
C PHE A 490 6.79 11.82 5.90
N LEU A 491 7.16 12.98 6.43
CA LEU A 491 8.19 13.86 5.88
C LEU A 491 9.60 13.54 6.39
N ASN A 492 9.78 12.45 7.15
CA ASN A 492 11.09 12.05 7.64
C ASN A 492 11.99 11.57 6.50
N GLU A 493 13.09 12.29 6.29
CA GLU A 493 14.10 12.00 5.26
C GLU A 493 15.20 11.02 5.71
N SER A 494 15.17 10.65 6.98
CA SER A 494 16.13 9.73 7.59
C SER A 494 15.51 8.34 7.78
N TYR A 495 16.35 7.33 7.92
CA TYR A 495 15.93 5.99 8.33
C TYR A 495 15.38 5.99 9.78
N PRO A 496 14.25 5.31 10.05
CA PRO A 496 13.32 4.71 9.10
C PRO A 496 12.32 5.73 8.55
N GLY A 497 11.99 5.66 7.26
CA GLY A 497 11.01 6.57 6.66
C GLY A 497 10.88 6.44 5.16
N TRP A 498 9.75 6.85 4.61
CA TRP A 498 9.47 6.79 3.17
C TRP A 498 10.39 7.71 2.35
N LEU A 499 10.70 8.91 2.85
CA LEU A 499 11.57 9.83 2.11
C LEU A 499 13.05 9.44 2.21
N TYR A 500 13.44 8.59 3.16
CA TYR A 500 14.76 7.96 3.16
C TYR A 500 14.94 7.10 1.89
N GLU A 501 13.95 6.28 1.53
CA GLU A 501 14.00 5.46 0.32
C GLU A 501 14.13 6.33 -0.94
N VAL A 502 13.37 7.44 -1.01
CA VAL A 502 13.46 8.42 -2.10
C VAL A 502 14.87 9.03 -2.17
N ASN A 503 15.44 9.42 -1.04
CA ASN A 503 16.80 9.98 -0.96
C ASN A 503 17.88 8.98 -1.39
N MET A 504 17.63 7.67 -1.19
CA MET A 504 18.50 6.58 -1.66
C MET A 504 18.28 6.21 -3.13
N GLY A 505 17.41 6.95 -3.86
CA GLY A 505 17.18 6.75 -5.28
C GLY A 505 16.13 5.70 -5.63
N ALA A 506 15.25 5.34 -4.68
CA ALA A 506 14.13 4.45 -4.92
C ALA A 506 13.20 4.99 -6.01
N THR A 507 12.77 4.10 -6.89
CA THR A 507 11.80 4.40 -7.95
C THR A 507 10.49 3.62 -7.81
N THR A 508 10.42 2.80 -6.79
CA THR A 508 9.30 2.00 -6.28
C THR A 508 9.37 2.01 -4.75
N VAL A 509 8.37 1.51 -4.05
CA VAL A 509 8.40 1.33 -2.60
C VAL A 509 9.11 0.02 -2.27
N TRP A 510 9.91 0.03 -1.20
CA TRP A 510 10.71 -1.10 -0.77
C TRP A 510 9.98 -2.01 0.23
N GLU A 511 10.43 -3.27 0.33
CA GLU A 511 9.91 -4.25 1.30
C GLU A 511 10.28 -3.93 2.74
N ARG A 512 11.48 -3.37 2.95
CA ARG A 512 11.99 -3.02 4.27
C ARG A 512 12.36 -1.55 4.34
N TRP A 513 12.21 -0.94 5.48
CA TRP A 513 12.69 0.41 5.73
C TRP A 513 14.19 0.60 5.46
N ASN A 514 14.97 -0.48 5.58
CA ASN A 514 16.40 -0.52 5.34
C ASN A 514 16.77 -1.45 4.18
N SER A 515 15.94 -1.59 3.16
CA SER A 515 16.25 -2.44 2.01
C SER A 515 17.63 -2.12 1.45
N VAL A 516 17.95 -0.84 1.28
CA VAL A 516 19.30 -0.35 0.97
C VAL A 516 19.80 0.46 2.16
N MET A 517 20.98 0.10 2.66
CA MET A 517 21.65 0.78 3.76
C MET A 517 22.29 2.09 3.30
N PRO A 518 22.65 3.02 4.22
CA PRO A 518 23.28 4.30 3.84
C PRO A 518 24.59 4.18 3.06
N ASP A 519 25.27 3.05 3.15
CA ASP A 519 26.48 2.73 2.38
C ASP A 519 26.20 2.20 0.98
N GLY A 520 24.93 2.06 0.60
CA GLY A 520 24.48 1.57 -0.72
C GLY A 520 24.33 0.05 -0.81
N HIS A 521 24.62 -0.71 0.26
CA HIS A 521 24.48 -2.17 0.27
C HIS A 521 23.07 -2.61 0.65
N MET A 522 22.65 -3.74 0.06
CA MET A 522 21.43 -4.42 0.47
C MET A 522 21.58 -4.96 1.90
N SER A 523 20.57 -4.70 2.76
CA SER A 523 20.60 -5.15 4.16
C SER A 523 20.40 -6.65 4.33
N SER A 524 19.83 -7.33 3.35
CA SER A 524 19.53 -8.76 3.35
C SER A 524 19.37 -9.25 1.92
N THR A 525 19.69 -10.50 1.66
CA THR A 525 19.47 -11.17 0.37
C THR A 525 18.18 -12.00 0.36
N GLY A 526 17.62 -12.34 1.52
CA GLY A 526 16.51 -13.28 1.63
C GLY A 526 15.13 -12.64 1.48
N MET A 527 14.83 -11.65 2.33
CA MET A 527 13.57 -10.92 2.39
C MET A 527 13.85 -9.46 2.06
N ASN A 528 14.10 -9.16 0.80
CA ASN A 528 14.47 -7.83 0.38
C ASN A 528 14.19 -7.63 -1.12
N SER A 529 13.08 -6.95 -1.40
CA SER A 529 12.67 -6.51 -2.72
C SER A 529 12.67 -4.98 -2.78
N LEU A 530 13.10 -4.42 -3.89
CA LEU A 530 13.02 -2.98 -4.13
C LEU A 530 11.69 -2.58 -4.80
N ASN A 531 10.85 -3.55 -5.17
CA ASN A 531 9.51 -3.30 -5.69
C ASN A 531 8.48 -4.13 -4.91
N HIS A 532 8.03 -3.57 -3.75
CA HIS A 532 7.10 -4.21 -2.84
C HIS A 532 6.13 -3.18 -2.27
N TYR A 533 4.86 -3.26 -2.62
CA TYR A 533 3.91 -2.16 -2.46
C TYR A 533 3.32 -1.97 -1.05
N ALA A 534 3.52 -2.91 -0.10
CA ALA A 534 2.82 -2.89 1.20
C ALA A 534 2.96 -1.56 1.97
N TYR A 535 4.18 -1.02 2.11
CA TYR A 535 4.38 0.27 2.78
C TYR A 535 3.86 1.48 1.98
N GLY A 536 3.53 1.29 0.70
CA GLY A 536 2.80 2.28 -0.11
C GLY A 536 1.36 2.50 0.37
N ALA A 537 0.85 1.69 1.31
CA ALA A 537 -0.43 1.88 1.99
C ALA A 537 -0.61 3.28 2.59
N VAL A 538 0.47 4.00 2.89
CA VAL A 538 0.43 5.39 3.35
C VAL A 538 -0.28 6.35 2.38
N MET A 539 -0.38 6.00 1.10
CA MET A 539 -1.13 6.81 0.13
C MET A 539 -2.63 6.87 0.42
N GLU A 540 -3.19 5.89 1.13
CA GLU A 540 -4.56 6.02 1.66
C GLU A 540 -4.67 7.24 2.57
N TRP A 541 -3.75 7.40 3.53
CA TRP A 541 -3.71 8.57 4.39
C TRP A 541 -3.50 9.88 3.61
N VAL A 542 -2.61 9.87 2.62
CA VAL A 542 -2.38 11.06 1.77
C VAL A 542 -3.67 11.51 1.09
N CYS A 543 -4.45 10.58 0.53
CA CYS A 543 -5.71 10.88 -0.15
C CYS A 543 -6.85 11.19 0.84
N ARG A 544 -7.04 10.30 1.83
CA ARG A 544 -8.15 10.32 2.77
C ARG A 544 -8.08 11.47 3.77
N ASP A 545 -6.90 11.61 4.42
CA ASP A 545 -6.72 12.52 5.55
C ASP A 545 -5.94 13.78 5.13
N ALA A 546 -4.74 13.67 4.56
CA ALA A 546 -3.91 14.83 4.23
C ALA A 546 -4.58 15.71 3.16
N ALA A 547 -4.97 15.14 2.02
CA ALA A 547 -5.74 15.85 0.99
C ALA A 547 -7.21 16.02 1.40
N GLY A 548 -7.74 15.09 2.20
CA GLY A 548 -9.06 15.18 2.80
C GLY A 548 -10.19 14.74 1.88
N LEU A 549 -10.04 13.66 1.10
CA LEU A 549 -11.12 13.11 0.28
C LEU A 549 -11.32 11.62 0.56
N ALA A 550 -12.46 11.26 1.13
CA ALA A 550 -12.78 9.88 1.51
C ALA A 550 -14.20 9.47 1.09
N PRO A 551 -14.44 8.18 0.80
CA PRO A 551 -15.80 7.67 0.69
C PRO A 551 -16.49 7.69 2.04
N MET A 552 -17.80 7.92 2.06
CA MET A 552 -18.61 7.82 3.26
C MET A 552 -19.24 6.44 3.36
N GLU A 553 -19.24 5.86 4.58
CA GLU A 553 -19.73 4.51 4.80
C GLU A 553 -21.23 4.35 4.50
N ASP A 554 -22.02 5.38 4.77
CA ASP A 554 -23.47 5.43 4.51
C ASP A 554 -23.83 5.81 3.07
N ALA A 555 -22.85 6.28 2.28
CA ALA A 555 -23.04 6.67 0.88
C ALA A 555 -21.88 6.16 -0.01
N PRO A 556 -21.67 4.83 -0.09
CA PRO A 556 -20.52 4.25 -0.77
C PRO A 556 -20.50 4.56 -2.27
N GLY A 557 -19.32 4.43 -2.87
CA GLY A 557 -19.10 4.73 -4.29
C GLY A 557 -18.99 6.22 -4.57
N PHE A 558 -18.64 7.03 -3.57
CA PHE A 558 -18.51 8.48 -3.70
C PHE A 558 -19.79 9.18 -4.15
N ARG A 559 -20.97 8.63 -3.83
CA ARG A 559 -22.24 9.33 -4.03
C ARG A 559 -22.33 10.56 -3.13
N LYS A 560 -21.80 10.46 -1.93
CA LYS A 560 -21.43 11.53 -1.04
C LYS A 560 -20.01 11.29 -0.56
N ALA A 561 -19.13 12.26 -0.70
CA ALA A 561 -17.75 12.17 -0.24
C ALA A 561 -17.60 12.93 1.09
N LEU A 562 -16.71 12.48 1.96
CA LEU A 562 -16.18 13.31 3.04
C LEU A 562 -15.01 14.12 2.47
N MET A 563 -15.08 15.44 2.63
CA MET A 563 -13.99 16.35 2.28
C MET A 563 -13.52 17.07 3.55
N HIS A 564 -12.45 16.54 4.15
CA HIS A 564 -11.90 16.97 5.43
C HIS A 564 -10.36 17.07 5.34
N PRO A 565 -9.83 18.18 4.83
CA PRO A 565 -8.37 18.33 4.69
C PRO A 565 -7.70 18.52 6.05
N HIS A 566 -6.50 17.97 6.18
CA HIS A 566 -5.65 18.17 7.35
C HIS A 566 -4.32 18.79 6.90
N PRO A 567 -4.27 20.10 6.66
CA PRO A 567 -3.07 20.78 6.17
C PRO A 567 -1.90 20.73 7.15
N ASP A 568 -0.68 20.90 6.62
CA ASP A 568 0.53 21.14 7.40
C ASP A 568 1.47 22.06 6.63
N THR A 569 1.98 23.10 7.28
CA THR A 569 2.86 24.12 6.65
C THR A 569 4.16 23.55 6.11
N ARG A 570 4.62 22.41 6.61
CA ARG A 570 5.86 21.74 6.14
C ARG A 570 5.66 21.12 4.75
N LEU A 571 4.46 20.65 4.43
CA LEU A 571 4.08 20.21 3.07
C LEU A 571 3.69 21.40 2.20
N GLY A 572 3.01 22.40 2.78
CA GLY A 572 2.66 23.66 2.17
C GLY A 572 1.45 23.62 1.23
N GLU A 573 1.33 22.63 0.38
CA GLU A 573 0.31 22.54 -0.64
C GLU A 573 0.08 21.08 -1.06
N ILE A 574 -1.18 20.71 -1.32
CA ILE A 574 -1.57 19.49 -1.99
C ILE A 574 -2.71 19.77 -2.97
N ASP A 575 -2.58 19.29 -4.21
CA ASP A 575 -3.64 19.26 -5.21
C ASP A 575 -3.91 17.78 -5.53
N PHE A 576 -5.09 17.32 -5.19
CA PHE A 576 -5.50 15.93 -5.36
C PHE A 576 -6.81 15.85 -6.14
N SER A 577 -6.82 15.07 -7.21
CA SER A 577 -8.05 14.71 -7.93
C SER A 577 -8.22 13.20 -8.02
N TYR A 578 -9.47 12.77 -7.94
CA TYR A 578 -9.86 11.37 -7.99
C TYR A 578 -11.03 11.14 -8.94
N GLU A 579 -10.82 10.28 -9.93
CA GLU A 579 -11.85 9.86 -10.89
C GLU A 579 -12.68 8.72 -10.27
N SER A 580 -13.75 9.09 -9.59
CA SER A 580 -14.67 8.14 -8.98
C SER A 580 -15.74 7.64 -9.95
N ALA A 581 -16.54 6.64 -9.54
CA ALA A 581 -17.72 6.18 -10.30
C ALA A 581 -18.77 7.31 -10.52
N MET A 582 -18.76 8.35 -9.69
CA MET A 582 -19.64 9.52 -9.81
C MET A 582 -19.04 10.63 -10.66
N GLY A 583 -17.78 10.52 -11.06
CA GLY A 583 -17.02 11.55 -11.76
C GLY A 583 -15.87 12.09 -10.90
N ARG A 584 -15.28 13.17 -11.37
CA ARG A 584 -14.06 13.74 -10.80
C ARG A 584 -14.38 14.57 -9.56
N TYR A 585 -13.80 14.18 -8.43
CA TYR A 585 -13.60 15.01 -7.26
C TYR A 585 -12.23 15.68 -7.29
N ARG A 586 -12.12 16.91 -6.77
CA ARG A 586 -10.83 17.57 -6.56
C ARG A 586 -10.84 18.26 -5.21
N THR A 587 -9.72 18.21 -4.51
CA THR A 587 -9.42 18.98 -3.30
C THR A 587 -8.02 19.56 -3.43
N HIS A 588 -7.90 20.86 -3.24
CA HIS A 588 -6.64 21.58 -3.33
C HIS A 588 -6.55 22.55 -2.17
N TRP A 589 -5.64 22.31 -1.26
CA TRP A 589 -5.36 23.27 -0.20
C TRP A 589 -3.93 23.80 -0.27
N LYS A 590 -3.80 25.05 0.18
CA LYS A 590 -2.52 25.75 0.26
C LYS A 590 -2.44 26.53 1.56
N THR A 591 -1.39 26.29 2.33
CA THR A 591 -1.17 26.97 3.61
C THR A 591 -0.69 28.39 3.40
N VAL A 592 -1.20 29.32 4.20
CA VAL A 592 -0.71 30.71 4.32
C VAL A 592 0.18 30.82 5.56
N ASP A 593 -0.29 30.31 6.68
CA ASP A 593 0.42 30.20 7.96
C ASP A 593 -0.12 29.02 8.78
N GLU A 594 0.21 28.91 10.08
CA GLU A 594 -0.22 27.79 10.95
C GLU A 594 -1.72 27.77 11.26
N THR A 595 -2.44 28.84 10.99
CA THR A 595 -3.88 29.00 11.27
C THR A 595 -4.69 29.27 10.02
N THR A 596 -4.05 29.61 8.91
CA THR A 596 -4.73 30.09 7.69
C THR A 596 -4.32 29.26 6.48
N PHE A 597 -5.32 28.82 5.73
CA PHE A 597 -5.11 28.16 4.44
C PHE A 597 -6.26 28.47 3.46
N ASP A 598 -5.94 28.41 2.18
CA ASP A 598 -6.91 28.45 1.09
C ASP A 598 -7.30 27.03 0.69
N TRP A 599 -8.58 26.80 0.38
CA TRP A 599 -9.11 25.51 0.00
C TRP A 599 -10.05 25.60 -1.19
N GLU A 600 -9.66 24.98 -2.30
CA GLU A 600 -10.49 24.81 -3.50
C GLU A 600 -10.95 23.36 -3.61
N LEU A 601 -12.19 23.15 -4.04
CA LEU A 601 -12.73 21.82 -4.23
C LEU A 601 -13.72 21.75 -5.38
N GLU A 602 -13.85 20.56 -5.97
CA GLU A 602 -14.84 20.25 -7.00
C GLU A 602 -15.63 19.00 -6.58
N VAL A 603 -16.95 19.11 -6.68
CA VAL A 603 -17.91 18.01 -6.45
C VAL A 603 -18.56 17.69 -7.80
N PRO A 604 -18.49 16.44 -8.31
CA PRO A 604 -19.02 16.11 -9.62
C PRO A 604 -20.54 16.18 -9.68
N PHE A 605 -21.05 16.28 -10.91
CA PHE A 605 -22.48 16.37 -11.16
C PHE A 605 -23.24 15.14 -10.60
N GLY A 606 -24.30 15.39 -9.84
CA GLY A 606 -25.15 14.36 -9.24
C GLY A 606 -24.58 13.72 -7.98
N ALA A 607 -23.45 14.23 -7.48
CA ALA A 607 -22.87 13.83 -6.20
C ALA A 607 -22.95 14.98 -5.18
N GLN A 608 -22.64 14.67 -3.93
CA GLN A 608 -22.55 15.62 -2.81
C GLN A 608 -21.23 15.44 -2.07
N ALA A 609 -20.86 16.43 -1.29
CA ALA A 609 -19.77 16.33 -0.32
C ALA A 609 -20.18 16.83 1.05
N GLU A 610 -19.73 16.16 2.09
CA GLU A 610 -19.70 16.71 3.43
C GLU A 610 -18.34 17.35 3.65
N ALA A 611 -18.30 18.67 3.65
CA ALA A 611 -17.11 19.46 3.90
C ALA A 611 -16.96 19.68 5.40
N VAL A 612 -15.76 19.41 5.93
CA VAL A 612 -15.44 19.54 7.35
C VAL A 612 -14.19 20.39 7.52
N LEU A 613 -14.25 21.38 8.40
CA LEU A 613 -13.14 22.28 8.71
C LEU A 613 -12.97 22.44 10.22
N PRO A 614 -11.77 22.72 10.72
CA PRO A 614 -11.59 23.17 12.09
C PRO A 614 -12.41 24.42 12.39
N LEU A 615 -12.79 24.65 13.67
CA LEU A 615 -13.45 25.87 14.10
C LEU A 615 -12.65 27.10 13.67
N GLY A 616 -13.38 28.12 13.19
CA GLY A 616 -12.77 29.36 12.72
C GLY A 616 -13.71 30.22 11.87
N THR A 617 -13.13 31.10 11.07
CA THR A 617 -13.84 31.92 10.11
C THR A 617 -13.60 31.38 8.70
N VAL A 618 -14.66 31.10 7.96
CA VAL A 618 -14.63 30.66 6.57
C VAL A 618 -15.25 31.73 5.70
N THR A 619 -14.55 32.17 4.66
CA THR A 619 -15.05 33.14 3.66
C THR A 619 -14.83 32.59 2.26
N GLY A 620 -15.52 33.15 1.27
CA GLY A 620 -15.41 32.71 -0.13
C GLY A 620 -16.75 32.27 -0.69
N SER A 621 -16.82 31.05 -1.24
CA SER A 621 -18.07 30.50 -1.82
C SER A 621 -19.20 30.39 -0.79
N ASP A 622 -20.42 30.47 -1.26
CA ASP A 622 -21.61 30.31 -0.39
C ASP A 622 -21.70 28.85 0.07
N ALA A 623 -21.73 28.65 1.40
CA ALA A 623 -21.96 27.36 2.05
C ALA A 623 -22.57 27.60 3.44
N ASP A 624 -23.48 26.73 3.88
CA ASP A 624 -24.11 26.81 5.19
C ASP A 624 -23.25 26.04 6.22
N TRP A 625 -22.26 26.72 6.78
CA TRP A 625 -21.37 26.17 7.78
C TRP A 625 -22.03 26.13 9.16
N GLN A 626 -22.07 24.96 9.77
CA GLN A 626 -22.65 24.73 11.09
C GLN A 626 -21.61 24.03 12.00
N GLU A 627 -21.45 24.58 13.22
CA GLU A 627 -20.65 23.94 14.25
C GLU A 627 -21.32 22.65 14.74
N GLN A 628 -20.58 21.55 14.81
CA GLN A 628 -21.06 20.27 15.29
C GLN A 628 -20.43 19.90 16.65
N ALA A 629 -20.96 18.83 17.27
CA ALA A 629 -20.54 18.37 18.59
C ALA A 629 -19.08 17.85 18.65
N ASP A 630 -18.48 17.57 17.50
CA ASP A 630 -17.07 17.19 17.36
C ASP A 630 -16.08 18.39 17.40
N GLY A 631 -16.63 19.61 17.49
CA GLY A 631 -15.84 20.83 17.52
C GLY A 631 -15.33 21.27 16.14
N CYS A 632 -15.99 20.85 15.06
CA CYS A 632 -15.69 21.25 13.69
C CYS A 632 -16.85 21.99 13.04
N LEU A 633 -16.56 22.72 11.96
CA LEU A 633 -17.56 23.29 11.06
C LEU A 633 -17.89 22.29 9.97
N HIS A 634 -19.18 22.03 9.77
CA HIS A 634 -19.68 21.13 8.74
C HIS A 634 -20.56 21.88 7.73
N ALA A 635 -20.45 21.54 6.46
CA ALA A 635 -21.35 21.99 5.40
C ALA A 635 -21.61 20.86 4.40
N VAL A 636 -22.82 20.75 3.90
CA VAL A 636 -23.16 19.87 2.77
C VAL A 636 -23.05 20.69 1.49
N LEU A 637 -22.20 20.23 0.58
CA LEU A 637 -21.95 20.87 -0.70
C LEU A 637 -22.57 20.04 -1.82
N GLU A 638 -23.34 20.70 -2.67
CA GLU A 638 -23.89 20.13 -3.90
C GLU A 638 -22.81 20.08 -5.00
N SER A 639 -23.14 19.52 -6.17
CA SER A 639 -22.23 19.54 -7.32
C SER A 639 -21.84 20.96 -7.72
N GLY A 640 -20.54 21.20 -7.90
CA GLY A 640 -20.02 22.53 -8.21
C GLY A 640 -18.54 22.68 -7.86
N SER A 641 -18.02 23.89 -8.08
CA SER A 641 -16.67 24.28 -7.66
C SER A 641 -16.77 25.33 -6.57
N TYR A 642 -15.96 25.18 -5.55
CA TYR A 642 -15.95 26.03 -4.37
C TYR A 642 -14.54 26.47 -4.04
N ALA A 643 -14.41 27.66 -3.48
CA ALA A 643 -13.16 28.23 -3.00
C ALA A 643 -13.39 28.90 -1.64
N PHE A 644 -12.64 28.50 -0.66
CA PHE A 644 -12.73 28.98 0.72
C PHE A 644 -11.40 29.52 1.21
N HIS A 645 -11.45 30.61 1.95
CA HIS A 645 -10.34 31.12 2.75
C HIS A 645 -10.65 30.82 4.21
N CYS A 646 -9.85 29.97 4.84
CA CYS A 646 -10.08 29.38 6.15
C CYS A 646 -9.11 29.99 7.17
N VAL A 647 -9.64 30.66 8.19
CA VAL A 647 -8.86 31.18 9.33
C VAL A 647 -9.30 30.43 10.57
N CYS A 648 -8.51 29.44 10.99
CA CYS A 648 -8.81 28.54 12.09
C CYS A 648 -8.62 29.23 13.45
N ALA A 649 -9.44 28.91 14.43
CA ALA A 649 -9.36 29.43 15.80
C ALA A 649 -8.07 28.97 16.54
N ALA A 650 -7.48 27.86 16.11
CA ALA A 650 -6.24 27.30 16.63
C ALA A 650 -5.36 26.76 15.48
N PRO A 651 -4.07 26.49 15.69
CA PRO A 651 -3.22 25.88 14.69
C PRO A 651 -3.82 24.53 14.21
N TYR A 652 -4.14 24.44 12.93
CA TYR A 652 -4.80 23.25 12.33
C TYR A 652 -3.88 22.02 12.27
N SER A 653 -2.57 22.18 12.33
CA SER A 653 -1.62 21.08 12.36
C SER A 653 -1.67 20.26 13.66
N GLY A 654 -2.40 20.72 14.69
CA GLY A 654 -2.41 20.12 16.03
C GLY A 654 -1.04 20.14 16.68
N ARG A 655 -0.18 21.09 16.28
CA ARG A 655 1.16 21.25 16.82
C ARG A 655 1.06 21.52 18.32
N LEU A 656 1.54 20.61 19.14
CA LEU A 656 1.85 20.93 20.52
C LEU A 656 2.86 22.07 20.49
N LEU A 657 2.53 23.21 21.08
CA LEU A 657 3.41 24.40 21.08
C LEU A 657 4.81 24.09 21.63
N LEU A 658 4.95 23.00 22.42
CA LEU A 658 6.24 22.50 22.89
C LEU A 658 7.17 21.97 21.78
N ASP A 659 6.63 21.57 20.64
CA ASP A 659 7.39 21.03 19.50
C ASP A 659 7.73 22.10 18.45
N VAL A 660 7.19 23.31 18.62
CA VAL A 660 7.52 24.47 17.80
C VAL A 660 8.91 24.99 18.17
N PRO A 661 9.77 25.38 17.19
CA PRO A 661 11.04 26.03 17.49
C PRO A 661 10.87 27.21 18.44
N PHE A 662 11.72 27.28 19.45
CA PHE A 662 11.63 28.31 20.51
C PHE A 662 11.62 29.75 19.94
N GLU A 663 12.37 30.02 18.87
CA GLU A 663 12.37 31.32 18.20
C GLU A 663 10.99 31.71 17.62
N GLN A 664 10.18 30.73 17.18
CA GLN A 664 8.83 30.97 16.65
C GLN A 664 7.87 31.32 17.79
N LEU A 665 7.94 30.57 18.90
CA LEU A 665 7.11 30.86 20.09
C LEU A 665 7.41 32.29 20.66
N LEU A 666 8.65 32.72 20.57
CA LEU A 666 9.04 34.07 21.05
C LEU A 666 8.54 35.22 20.17
N LYS A 667 8.08 34.96 18.96
CA LYS A 667 7.47 35.98 18.07
C LYS A 667 6.06 36.39 18.52
N HIS A 668 5.39 35.55 19.30
CA HIS A 668 4.08 35.85 19.87
C HIS A 668 4.24 36.41 21.28
N ASP A 669 3.90 37.69 21.48
CA ASP A 669 4.16 38.40 22.73
C ASP A 669 3.52 37.76 23.95
N ASP A 670 2.31 37.24 23.82
CA ASP A 670 1.55 36.56 24.85
C ASP A 670 2.16 35.18 25.22
N LEU A 671 2.60 34.39 24.23
CA LEU A 671 3.30 33.12 24.47
C LEU A 671 4.66 33.36 25.09
N ARG A 672 5.39 34.36 24.60
CA ARG A 672 6.70 34.74 25.13
C ARG A 672 6.63 35.10 26.61
N GLU A 673 5.66 35.93 27.00
CA GLU A 673 5.48 36.34 28.40
C GLU A 673 5.19 35.16 29.31
N GLU A 674 4.32 34.22 28.88
CA GLU A 674 3.98 33.05 29.64
C GLU A 674 5.15 32.05 29.75
N ILE A 675 5.82 31.76 28.63
CA ILE A 675 6.98 30.86 28.61
C ILE A 675 8.06 31.36 29.54
N LEU A 676 8.39 32.66 29.47
CA LEU A 676 9.43 33.26 30.31
C LEU A 676 8.98 33.42 31.76
N THR A 677 7.70 33.46 32.05
CA THR A 677 7.17 33.44 33.43
C THR A 677 7.33 32.06 34.07
N ILE A 678 7.07 30.99 33.31
CA ILE A 678 7.21 29.61 33.83
C ILE A 678 8.67 29.17 33.87
N ALA A 679 9.46 29.54 32.88
CA ALA A 679 10.86 29.15 32.71
C ALA A 679 11.77 30.38 32.42
N PRO A 680 12.02 31.23 33.39
CA PRO A 680 12.79 32.45 33.18
C PRO A 680 14.26 32.20 32.75
N GLU A 681 14.81 31.02 33.04
CA GLU A 681 16.11 30.56 32.58
C GLU A 681 16.25 30.50 31.05
N LEU A 682 15.14 30.37 30.32
CA LEU A 682 15.15 30.43 28.87
C LEU A 682 15.49 31.77 28.29
N THR A 683 15.47 32.82 29.12
CA THR A 683 15.91 34.18 28.73
C THR A 683 17.40 34.21 28.38
N GLU A 684 18.23 33.45 29.11
CA GLU A 684 19.67 33.35 28.86
C GLU A 684 19.98 32.55 27.60
N LEU A 685 19.20 31.54 27.31
CA LEU A 685 19.34 30.70 26.11
C LEU A 685 18.94 31.43 24.82
N LYS A 686 18.18 32.52 24.94
CA LYS A 686 17.75 33.37 23.83
C LYS A 686 18.90 33.96 22.99
N ALA A 687 20.09 33.99 23.52
CA ALA A 687 21.29 34.51 22.83
C ALA A 687 22.01 33.47 21.98
N VAL A 688 21.66 32.17 22.09
CA VAL A 688 22.34 31.07 21.39
C VAL A 688 21.53 30.64 20.15
N LYS A 689 22.00 31.05 18.97
CA LYS A 689 21.26 30.81 17.67
C LYS A 689 20.84 29.38 17.40
N ASP A 690 21.65 28.39 17.77
CA ASP A 690 21.33 26.99 17.52
C ASP A 690 20.24 26.46 18.46
N ILE A 691 20.18 27.00 19.68
CA ILE A 691 19.16 26.67 20.68
C ILE A 691 17.80 27.28 20.31
N GLN A 692 17.77 28.42 19.66
CA GLN A 692 16.53 29.06 19.22
C GLN A 692 15.77 28.25 18.19
N LYS A 693 16.47 27.43 17.38
CA LYS A 693 15.88 26.52 16.39
C LYS A 693 15.33 25.24 16.99
N MET A 694 15.63 24.97 18.26
CA MET A 694 15.14 23.78 18.95
C MET A 694 13.79 24.03 19.59
N SER A 695 12.96 23.00 19.68
CA SER A 695 11.71 23.05 20.43
C SER A 695 11.97 22.97 21.94
N LEU A 696 11.00 23.40 22.76
CA LEU A 696 11.09 23.29 24.23
C LEU A 696 11.25 21.84 24.67
N ARG A 697 10.65 20.88 23.95
CA ARG A 697 10.77 19.45 24.18
C ARG A 697 12.19 18.95 23.86
N GLN A 698 12.76 19.36 22.75
CA GLN A 698 14.15 19.05 22.38
C GLN A 698 15.15 19.64 23.38
N LEU A 699 14.92 20.87 23.82
CA LEU A 699 15.76 21.50 24.87
C LEU A 699 15.77 20.69 26.17
N ARG A 700 14.64 20.08 26.52
CA ARG A 700 14.54 19.21 27.71
C ARG A 700 15.36 17.93 27.59
N SER A 701 15.52 17.38 26.39
CA SER A 701 16.23 16.11 26.17
C SER A 701 17.74 16.18 26.40
N PHE A 702 18.31 17.38 26.53
CA PHE A 702 19.72 17.54 26.82
C PHE A 702 20.04 17.15 28.28
N PRO A 703 21.19 16.46 28.53
CA PRO A 703 21.60 16.05 29.87
C PRO A 703 21.76 17.20 30.88
N PHE A 704 22.07 18.41 30.37
CA PHE A 704 22.25 19.61 31.17
C PHE A 704 21.16 20.67 30.89
N SER A 705 19.99 20.24 30.49
CA SER A 705 18.88 21.15 30.22
C SER A 705 18.51 21.96 31.47
N PRO A 706 18.37 23.26 31.34
CA PRO A 706 17.87 24.09 32.45
C PRO A 706 16.38 23.88 32.69
N LEU A 707 15.64 23.27 31.72
CA LEU A 707 14.22 22.98 31.84
C LEU A 707 13.96 21.73 32.71
N ALA A 708 13.57 21.98 33.95
CA ALA A 708 13.13 20.89 34.84
C ALA A 708 11.86 20.19 34.30
N PRO A 709 11.69 18.85 34.53
CA PRO A 709 10.54 18.11 34.04
C PRO A 709 9.18 18.72 34.41
N TRP A 710 9.07 19.25 35.64
CA TRP A 710 7.81 19.85 36.09
C TRP A 710 7.52 21.21 35.39
N LYS A 711 8.58 21.96 34.98
CA LYS A 711 8.40 23.17 34.20
C LYS A 711 7.94 22.90 32.79
N LEU A 712 8.48 21.86 32.13
CA LEU A 712 8.01 21.44 30.83
C LEU A 712 6.53 21.04 30.89
N LYS A 713 6.13 20.25 31.89
CA LYS A 713 4.73 19.86 32.11
C LYS A 713 3.82 21.07 32.35
N ARG A 714 4.31 22.07 33.08
CA ARG A 714 3.55 23.30 33.33
C ARG A 714 3.43 24.18 32.07
N LEU A 715 4.51 24.25 31.27
CA LEU A 715 4.48 24.87 29.94
C LEU A 715 3.50 24.17 29.01
N GLU A 716 3.51 22.84 28.99
CA GLU A 716 2.58 22.05 28.21
C GLU A 716 1.12 22.35 28.59
N GLN A 717 0.79 22.36 29.86
CA GLN A 717 -0.54 22.71 30.35
C GLN A 717 -0.96 24.15 30.00
N ALA A 718 -0.04 25.10 30.16
CA ALA A 718 -0.31 26.50 29.89
C ALA A 718 -0.45 26.81 28.39
N LEU A 719 0.39 26.20 27.56
CA LEU A 719 0.37 26.38 26.11
C LEU A 719 -0.81 25.62 25.46
N ASN A 720 -1.13 24.41 25.94
CA ASN A 720 -2.29 23.64 25.48
C ASN A 720 -3.62 24.27 25.92
N ALA A 721 -3.70 24.88 27.09
CA ALA A 721 -4.92 25.59 27.53
C ALA A 721 -5.27 26.77 26.60
N ARG A 722 -4.32 27.33 25.86
CA ARG A 722 -4.54 28.38 24.86
C ARG A 722 -4.83 27.85 23.46
N ALA A 723 -4.36 26.65 23.12
CA ALA A 723 -4.63 25.99 21.85
C ALA A 723 -6.04 25.39 21.77
N PHE A 724 -6.71 25.23 22.92
CA PHE A 724 -8.05 24.65 23.05
C PHE A 724 -9.06 25.58 23.73
N GLY A 725 -8.70 26.86 23.98
CA GLY A 725 -9.56 27.86 24.60
C GLY A 725 -10.15 28.84 23.62
#